data_bbb5cd71d21b9667e4f7cec0810a0dd8
#
_entry.id   bbb5cd71d21b9667e4f7cec0810a0dd8
#
_cell.length_a   1.000
_cell.length_b   1.000
_cell.length_c   1.000
_cell.angle_alpha   90.00
_cell.angle_beta   90.00
_cell.angle_gamma   90.00
#
_symmetry.space_group_name_H-M   'P 1'
#
loop_
_entity.id
_entity.type
_entity.pdbx_description
1 polymer ?
#
loop_
_entity_poly.entity_id
_entity_poly.type
_entity_poly.pdbx_seq_one_letter_code
_entity_poly.pdbx_strand_id
1 'polypeptide(L)'
;MPFQARINIPLPESPFRHSPLFVFALLMVAGIVMGWAFCSYVDFWTWLVGGVVCALVGLSSYILWSRDAKKREWSWYAAVFSLIMYSGAWCLHSINQVTVQWPKEARSWVATVENIQKIDTACVNVDVRIKGIYDSEKVNQLCDINKANGITPKNKSLEGEYAGKKVRVRLEAENVNSIVEGDCILFNARLREKPLPQNPTDFNYSNYLLTHGISGQVYVPEDSWAKINSDASKYIGWRSELLRYRRQMLETYRKYIPDANALAVISALTLGDKTQLNAGVREVFSETGTSHVLALSGLHLGILFFLFNALLIHPIKRRALRLSMAFFAVLCLWAFTFLVGAPLSLLRSVTMLTMLQLGVLFKRTQNATLNNLSFAAIVLLIADPLSLFDVGFQLSFGAVLSINFCNQYLWQRFRLPLWEKAPWISSFTWKRRAGMSLGEHLRLNVYPLCKNALQKHSYLIFRNKLVPFITVSLSAQWGTMPLIIYYFHIVTPYTFIANFVVIPSAMVLLSLSVVFFVFPFASLQAIVAKVMQYVLQFMTSALANITEWPFATFKVYVSPFLLWLIIILPICLYIYLNVRYRDQRRFAVAMFVLLLTLGVTTEALYRYVQRVVPQLCVYKMPRATCIHFVHSAQTSYIYISTSSDTTRQQLNYLTDHYFAPLHMTPPEALPKAKEHFRNKYLAYNKGFFIFHHKSLYLLNTNLVIEEKNPSEVIDIDFLVVSFGCWMRYSDVSKQIHPRQVILSSDFPYSYRQIWIAECKKTHIPCHDVNTQGAFLCDL
;
A
#
# COMPACT_ATOMS: atom_id res chain seq x y z
N MET A 1 -40.12 -42.57 -1.60
CA MET A 1 -39.01 -42.92 -0.67
C MET A 1 -37.82 -42.06 -0.99
N PRO A 2 -37.22 -41.33 -0.02
CA PRO A 2 -36.29 -40.25 -0.28
C PRO A 2 -34.88 -40.76 -0.50
N PHE A 3 -34.27 -40.34 -1.59
CA PHE A 3 -32.85 -40.50 -1.90
C PHE A 3 -31.99 -39.67 -0.92
N GLN A 4 -31.62 -40.23 0.20
CA GLN A 4 -30.54 -39.73 1.05
C GLN A 4 -29.27 -40.56 0.82
N ALA A 5 -28.63 -40.39 -0.31
CA ALA A 5 -27.23 -40.79 -0.45
C ALA A 5 -26.37 -39.79 0.34
N ARG A 6 -26.10 -40.11 1.61
CA ARG A 6 -25.12 -39.36 2.45
C ARG A 6 -23.76 -39.58 1.86
N ILE A 7 -23.22 -38.56 1.17
CA ILE A 7 -21.80 -38.48 0.87
C ILE A 7 -21.14 -38.18 2.21
N ASN A 8 -20.57 -39.19 2.83
CA ASN A 8 -19.65 -39.02 3.97
C ASN A 8 -18.35 -38.43 3.46
N ILE A 9 -18.31 -37.12 3.19
CA ILE A 9 -17.10 -36.38 3.10
C ILE A 9 -16.71 -36.12 4.56
N PRO A 10 -15.57 -36.60 5.06
CA PRO A 10 -15.10 -36.18 6.38
C PRO A 10 -14.95 -34.66 6.30
N LEU A 11 -15.75 -33.96 7.08
CA LEU A 11 -15.59 -32.51 7.23
C LEU A 11 -14.17 -32.31 7.74
N PRO A 12 -13.39 -31.40 7.16
CA PRO A 12 -12.15 -31.01 7.77
C PRO A 12 -12.48 -30.56 9.18
N GLU A 13 -11.87 -31.20 10.18
CA GLU A 13 -11.94 -30.76 11.57
C GLU A 13 -11.66 -29.26 11.58
N SER A 14 -12.39 -28.48 12.39
CA SER A 14 -12.30 -27.03 12.35
C SER A 14 -10.82 -26.60 12.36
N PRO A 15 -10.36 -25.84 11.38
CA PRO A 15 -8.94 -25.47 11.24
C PRO A 15 -8.40 -24.77 12.51
N PHE A 16 -9.29 -24.20 13.31
CA PHE A 16 -8.99 -23.50 14.56
C PHE A 16 -8.53 -24.44 15.69
N ARG A 17 -9.07 -25.67 15.76
CA ARG A 17 -8.74 -26.62 16.84
C ARG A 17 -7.28 -27.10 16.79
N HIS A 18 -6.66 -27.05 15.61
CA HIS A 18 -5.28 -27.50 15.41
C HIS A 18 -4.30 -26.38 15.10
N SER A 19 -4.71 -25.12 15.25
CA SER A 19 -3.88 -23.96 14.93
C SER A 19 -3.84 -22.94 16.08
N PRO A 20 -3.21 -23.27 17.21
CA PRO A 20 -3.15 -22.37 18.37
C PRO A 20 -2.43 -21.05 18.06
N LEU A 21 -1.42 -21.05 17.18
CA LEU A 21 -0.72 -19.84 16.77
C LEU A 21 -1.61 -18.89 16.00
N PHE A 22 -2.64 -19.39 15.32
CA PHE A 22 -3.59 -18.54 14.60
C PHE A 22 -4.44 -17.71 15.57
N VAL A 23 -4.92 -18.31 16.64
CA VAL A 23 -5.66 -17.57 17.68
C VAL A 23 -4.76 -16.52 18.34
N PHE A 24 -3.52 -16.89 18.66
CA PHE A 24 -2.55 -15.95 19.22
C PHE A 24 -2.27 -14.77 18.29
N ALA A 25 -2.06 -15.02 16.99
CA ALA A 25 -1.87 -13.99 16.00
C ALA A 25 -3.09 -13.05 15.88
N LEU A 26 -4.32 -13.59 15.90
CA LEU A 26 -5.53 -12.77 15.86
C LEU A 26 -5.65 -11.86 17.09
N LEU A 27 -5.35 -12.36 18.27
CA LEU A 27 -5.37 -11.56 19.50
C LEU A 27 -4.32 -10.44 19.47
N MET A 28 -3.13 -10.75 18.96
CA MET A 28 -2.08 -9.77 18.79
C MET A 28 -2.49 -8.68 17.77
N VAL A 29 -3.09 -9.05 16.65
CA VAL A 29 -3.66 -8.12 15.66
C VAL A 29 -4.73 -7.24 16.29
N ALA A 30 -5.65 -7.82 17.05
CA ALA A 30 -6.70 -7.06 17.75
C ALA A 30 -6.11 -6.01 18.69
N GLY A 31 -5.09 -6.37 19.48
CA GLY A 31 -4.42 -5.43 20.40
C GLY A 31 -3.70 -4.29 19.65
N ILE A 32 -3.01 -4.60 18.55
CA ILE A 32 -2.34 -3.59 17.73
C ILE A 32 -3.36 -2.62 17.12
N VAL A 33 -4.48 -3.11 16.58
CA VAL A 33 -5.56 -2.27 16.03
C VAL A 33 -6.19 -1.40 17.11
N MET A 34 -6.44 -1.94 18.31
CA MET A 34 -6.94 -1.16 19.44
C MET A 34 -5.93 -0.09 19.88
N GLY A 35 -4.64 -0.44 20.02
CA GLY A 35 -3.57 0.51 20.34
C GLY A 35 -3.50 1.66 19.32
N TRP A 36 -3.61 1.35 18.02
CA TRP A 36 -3.67 2.37 16.96
C TRP A 36 -4.92 3.25 17.06
N ALA A 37 -6.10 2.65 17.23
CA ALA A 37 -7.37 3.38 17.29
C ALA A 37 -7.47 4.32 18.49
N PHE A 38 -6.89 3.93 19.62
CA PHE A 38 -6.95 4.68 20.88
C PHE A 38 -5.66 5.45 21.21
N CYS A 39 -4.72 5.57 20.26
CA CYS A 39 -3.43 6.24 20.49
C CYS A 39 -3.55 7.72 20.94
N SER A 40 -4.65 8.40 20.61
CA SER A 40 -4.91 9.79 21.03
C SER A 40 -5.56 9.91 22.40
N TYR A 41 -6.08 8.82 22.97
CA TYR A 41 -6.87 8.83 24.20
C TYR A 41 -6.22 8.12 25.37
N VAL A 42 -5.33 7.15 25.10
CA VAL A 42 -4.76 6.28 26.12
C VAL A 42 -3.26 6.20 25.98
N ASP A 43 -2.53 6.49 27.07
CA ASP A 43 -1.08 6.48 27.09
C ASP A 43 -0.49 5.05 27.10
N PHE A 44 0.74 4.94 26.64
CA PHE A 44 1.54 3.71 26.65
C PHE A 44 1.55 3.02 28.04
N TRP A 45 1.75 3.80 29.10
CA TRP A 45 1.82 3.28 30.46
C TRP A 45 0.50 2.66 30.93
N THR A 46 -0.64 3.25 30.56
CA THR A 46 -1.97 2.71 30.89
C THR A 46 -2.19 1.33 30.25
N TRP A 47 -1.79 1.17 28.98
CA TRP A 47 -1.84 -0.12 28.30
C TRP A 47 -0.90 -1.15 28.92
N LEU A 48 0.33 -0.75 29.25
CA LEU A 48 1.33 -1.63 29.84
C LEU A 48 0.90 -2.11 31.23
N VAL A 49 0.50 -1.18 32.09
CA VAL A 49 0.02 -1.50 33.46
C VAL A 49 -1.22 -2.37 33.42
N GLY A 50 -2.18 -2.06 32.56
CA GLY A 50 -3.37 -2.90 32.32
C GLY A 50 -3.00 -4.33 31.95
N GLY A 51 -2.02 -4.50 31.03
CA GLY A 51 -1.49 -5.80 30.64
C GLY A 51 -0.86 -6.56 31.80
N VAL A 52 -0.04 -5.89 32.62
CA VAL A 52 0.59 -6.49 33.83
C VAL A 52 -0.48 -6.91 34.84
N VAL A 53 -1.46 -6.07 35.14
CA VAL A 53 -2.55 -6.38 36.06
C VAL A 53 -3.34 -7.59 35.54
N CYS A 54 -3.71 -7.62 34.27
CA CYS A 54 -4.40 -8.78 33.69
C CYS A 54 -3.56 -10.07 33.78
N ALA A 55 -2.25 -9.97 33.53
CA ALA A 55 -1.34 -11.12 33.65
C ALA A 55 -1.26 -11.64 35.10
N LEU A 56 -1.16 -10.75 36.07
CA LEU A 56 -1.13 -11.11 37.50
C LEU A 56 -2.45 -11.74 37.95
N VAL A 57 -3.59 -11.18 37.53
CA VAL A 57 -4.92 -11.76 37.78
C VAL A 57 -5.04 -13.14 37.16
N GLY A 58 -4.55 -13.32 35.91
CA GLY A 58 -4.54 -14.62 35.25
C GLY A 58 -3.69 -15.65 35.97
N LEU A 59 -2.49 -15.26 36.37
CA LEU A 59 -1.57 -16.14 37.12
C LEU A 59 -2.13 -16.51 38.47
N SER A 60 -2.65 -15.56 39.24
CA SER A 60 -3.28 -15.79 40.54
C SER A 60 -4.50 -16.72 40.43
N SER A 61 -5.36 -16.48 39.41
CA SER A 61 -6.50 -17.36 39.14
C SER A 61 -6.06 -18.78 38.79
N TYR A 62 -5.00 -18.92 38.00
CA TYR A 62 -4.45 -20.23 37.65
C TYR A 62 -3.92 -20.98 38.86
N ILE A 63 -3.16 -20.30 39.74
CA ILE A 63 -2.58 -20.90 40.96
C ILE A 63 -3.69 -21.29 41.96
N LEU A 64 -4.64 -20.39 42.21
CA LEU A 64 -5.69 -20.61 43.21
C LEU A 64 -6.72 -21.66 42.77
N TRP A 65 -7.01 -21.77 41.48
CA TRP A 65 -8.09 -22.60 40.93
C TRP A 65 -7.63 -23.65 39.93
N SER A 66 -6.37 -24.07 39.98
CA SER A 66 -5.80 -25.06 39.05
C SER A 66 -6.57 -26.39 39.00
N ARG A 67 -7.24 -26.76 40.13
CA ARG A 67 -8.02 -28.00 40.23
C ARG A 67 -9.45 -27.90 39.75
N ASP A 68 -10.01 -26.70 39.55
CA ASP A 68 -11.39 -26.48 39.08
C ASP A 68 -11.42 -26.06 37.65
N ALA A 69 -11.91 -26.93 36.74
CA ALA A 69 -11.91 -26.70 35.30
C ALA A 69 -12.72 -25.44 34.88
N LYS A 70 -13.88 -25.17 35.54
CA LYS A 70 -14.70 -24.00 35.25
C LYS A 70 -14.01 -22.69 35.65
N LYS A 71 -13.37 -22.67 36.79
CA LYS A 71 -12.67 -21.48 37.31
C LYS A 71 -11.35 -21.22 36.57
N ARG A 72 -10.74 -22.26 36.01
CA ARG A 72 -9.56 -22.13 35.15
C ARG A 72 -9.83 -21.35 33.85
N GLU A 73 -11.07 -21.25 33.39
CA GLU A 73 -11.42 -20.44 32.25
C GLU A 73 -11.08 -18.95 32.43
N TRP A 74 -11.19 -18.42 33.65
CA TRP A 74 -10.80 -17.04 33.97
C TRP A 74 -9.32 -16.74 33.70
N SER A 75 -8.45 -17.72 33.90
CA SER A 75 -7.02 -17.58 33.59
C SER A 75 -6.78 -17.39 32.07
N TRP A 76 -7.59 -18.07 31.26
CA TRP A 76 -7.54 -17.90 29.80
C TRP A 76 -8.01 -16.51 29.35
N TYR A 77 -9.11 -16.02 29.92
CA TYR A 77 -9.57 -14.67 29.62
C TYR A 77 -8.54 -13.61 30.04
N ALA A 78 -7.96 -13.73 31.19
CA ALA A 78 -6.92 -12.83 31.66
C ALA A 78 -5.66 -12.88 30.78
N ALA A 79 -5.25 -14.06 30.30
CA ALA A 79 -4.14 -14.20 29.37
C ALA A 79 -4.45 -13.56 28.01
N VAL A 80 -5.68 -13.72 27.50
CA VAL A 80 -6.15 -13.09 26.27
C VAL A 80 -6.10 -11.55 26.39
N PHE A 81 -6.66 -11.00 27.47
CA PHE A 81 -6.64 -9.56 27.73
C PHE A 81 -5.22 -9.02 27.89
N SER A 82 -4.35 -9.74 28.61
CA SER A 82 -2.93 -9.37 28.74
C SER A 82 -2.25 -9.24 27.38
N LEU A 83 -2.44 -10.23 26.51
CA LEU A 83 -1.84 -10.23 25.17
C LEU A 83 -2.32 -9.04 24.33
N ILE A 84 -3.63 -8.75 24.38
CA ILE A 84 -4.21 -7.59 23.68
C ILE A 84 -3.60 -6.29 24.22
N MET A 85 -3.50 -6.14 25.53
CA MET A 85 -2.94 -4.93 26.16
C MET A 85 -1.45 -4.77 25.83
N TYR A 86 -0.64 -5.83 25.94
CA TYR A 86 0.79 -5.75 25.60
C TYR A 86 1.03 -5.43 24.12
N SER A 87 0.25 -6.02 23.21
CA SER A 87 0.41 -5.73 21.79
C SER A 87 -0.05 -4.31 21.44
N GLY A 88 -1.07 -3.77 22.13
CA GLY A 88 -1.48 -2.38 22.04
C GLY A 88 -0.41 -1.42 22.58
N ALA A 89 0.17 -1.71 23.75
CA ALA A 89 1.30 -0.95 24.31
C ALA A 89 2.50 -0.94 23.34
N TRP A 90 2.81 -2.09 22.75
CA TRP A 90 3.90 -2.20 21.76
C TRP A 90 3.66 -1.34 20.52
N CYS A 91 2.42 -1.29 20.02
CA CYS A 91 2.05 -0.42 18.93
C CYS A 91 2.25 1.06 19.29
N LEU A 92 1.77 1.49 20.47
CA LEU A 92 1.95 2.87 20.93
C LEU A 92 3.41 3.25 21.14
N HIS A 93 4.23 2.34 21.67
CA HIS A 93 5.66 2.54 21.79
C HIS A 93 6.31 2.79 20.43
N SER A 94 5.96 1.98 19.43
CA SER A 94 6.47 2.14 18.06
C SER A 94 6.03 3.45 17.41
N ILE A 95 4.79 3.89 17.62
CA ILE A 95 4.31 5.20 17.17
C ILE A 95 5.14 6.32 17.81
N ASN A 96 5.36 6.26 19.12
CA ASN A 96 6.13 7.27 19.85
C ASN A 96 7.60 7.29 19.43
N GLN A 97 8.16 6.15 19.06
CA GLN A 97 9.52 6.12 18.50
C GLN A 97 9.64 6.81 17.15
N VAL A 98 8.63 6.75 16.30
CA VAL A 98 8.64 7.37 14.97
C VAL A 98 8.22 8.84 15.03
N THR A 99 7.35 9.23 15.97
CA THR A 99 6.95 10.63 16.17
C THR A 99 8.05 11.40 16.90
N VAL A 100 8.58 12.44 16.26
CA VAL A 100 9.64 13.29 16.80
C VAL A 100 9.28 14.75 16.56
N GLN A 101 9.47 15.59 17.56
CA GLN A 101 9.39 17.05 17.40
C GLN A 101 10.73 17.56 16.84
N TRP A 102 10.69 18.05 15.60
CA TRP A 102 11.87 18.55 14.94
C TRP A 102 12.18 20.00 15.35
N PRO A 103 13.46 20.40 15.40
CA PRO A 103 13.85 21.77 15.71
C PRO A 103 13.28 22.74 14.68
N LYS A 104 12.84 23.90 15.15
CA LYS A 104 12.25 24.94 14.28
C LYS A 104 13.27 25.63 13.39
N GLU A 105 14.54 25.54 13.72
CA GLU A 105 15.67 26.11 12.99
C GLU A 105 16.27 25.13 11.99
N ALA A 106 16.87 25.66 10.93
CA ALA A 106 17.66 24.86 10.02
C ALA A 106 18.93 24.40 10.71
N ARG A 107 19.30 23.14 10.54
CA ARG A 107 20.52 22.54 11.11
C ARG A 107 21.21 21.69 10.05
N SER A 108 22.51 21.51 10.26
CA SER A 108 23.31 20.65 9.40
C SER A 108 23.25 19.20 9.90
N TRP A 109 22.72 18.32 9.05
CA TRP A 109 22.46 16.92 9.37
C TRP A 109 23.44 16.01 8.63
N VAL A 110 23.99 15.05 9.32
CA VAL A 110 24.75 13.94 8.72
C VAL A 110 23.87 12.71 8.69
N ALA A 111 23.68 12.13 7.50
CA ALA A 111 22.82 10.97 7.32
C ALA A 111 23.37 9.99 6.30
N THR A 112 22.99 8.71 6.44
CA THR A 112 23.28 7.66 5.45
C THR A 112 22.04 7.38 4.60
N VAL A 113 22.24 7.28 3.30
CA VAL A 113 21.19 6.90 2.33
C VAL A 113 20.87 5.42 2.51
N GLU A 114 19.62 5.10 2.89
CA GLU A 114 19.16 3.73 3.05
C GLU A 114 18.44 3.19 1.80
N ASN A 115 17.67 4.06 1.13
CA ASN A 115 16.88 3.66 -0.01
C ASN A 115 16.64 4.83 -0.95
N ILE A 116 16.70 4.56 -2.26
CA ILE A 116 16.38 5.52 -3.31
C ILE A 116 15.00 5.13 -3.86
N GLN A 117 14.01 6.03 -3.70
CA GLN A 117 12.62 5.71 -4.04
C GLN A 117 12.25 6.08 -5.47
N LYS A 118 12.62 7.26 -5.89
CA LYS A 118 12.27 7.78 -7.21
C LYS A 118 13.35 8.74 -7.68
N ILE A 119 13.66 8.63 -8.96
CA ILE A 119 14.57 9.51 -9.66
C ILE A 119 13.72 10.28 -10.68
N ASP A 120 13.57 11.59 -10.48
CA ASP A 120 13.01 12.51 -11.46
C ASP A 120 14.18 13.21 -12.20
N THR A 121 13.90 13.95 -13.26
CA THR A 121 14.92 14.61 -14.08
C THR A 121 15.82 15.59 -13.32
N ALA A 122 15.29 16.19 -12.25
CA ALA A 122 16.00 17.19 -11.44
C ALA A 122 16.04 16.89 -9.93
N CYS A 123 15.36 15.82 -9.48
CA CYS A 123 15.25 15.52 -8.05
C CYS A 123 15.32 14.04 -7.76
N VAL A 124 15.93 13.68 -6.63
CA VAL A 124 15.97 12.32 -6.09
C VAL A 124 15.27 12.26 -4.75
N ASN A 125 14.30 11.36 -4.61
CA ASN A 125 13.68 11.08 -3.31
C ASN A 125 14.45 9.94 -2.63
N VAL A 126 15.09 10.23 -1.51
CA VAL A 126 15.88 9.27 -0.74
C VAL A 126 15.37 9.16 0.68
N ASP A 127 15.35 7.95 1.20
CA ASP A 127 15.15 7.72 2.63
C ASP A 127 16.53 7.62 3.28
N VAL A 128 16.79 8.50 4.25
CA VAL A 128 18.06 8.59 4.93
C VAL A 128 17.91 8.33 6.42
N ARG A 129 18.92 7.73 7.03
CA ARG A 129 19.01 7.57 8.48
C ARG A 129 19.97 8.60 9.07
N ILE A 130 19.46 9.44 9.96
CA ILE A 130 20.25 10.47 10.63
C ILE A 130 21.26 9.81 11.55
N LYS A 131 22.52 10.23 11.43
CA LYS A 131 23.61 9.84 12.34
C LYS A 131 23.88 10.89 13.40
N GLY A 132 23.63 12.16 13.11
CA GLY A 132 23.82 13.24 14.07
C GLY A 132 23.70 14.62 13.45
N ILE A 133 23.92 15.62 14.28
CA ILE A 133 23.94 17.03 13.93
C ILE A 133 25.37 17.49 13.85
N TYR A 134 25.71 18.30 12.85
CA TYR A 134 27.01 18.95 12.72
C TYR A 134 26.87 20.41 13.12
N ASP A 135 27.88 20.94 13.85
CA ASP A 135 27.84 22.30 14.37
C ASP A 135 28.00 23.33 13.24
N SER A 136 27.08 24.29 13.16
CA SER A 136 26.94 25.20 12.01
C SER A 136 28.05 26.22 11.85
N GLU A 137 28.81 26.55 12.90
CA GLU A 137 29.89 27.53 12.79
C GLU A 137 31.03 27.10 11.85
N LYS A 138 31.23 25.81 11.66
CA LYS A 138 32.22 25.24 10.74
C LYS A 138 31.73 25.01 9.33
N VAL A 139 30.40 24.99 9.11
CA VAL A 139 29.79 24.71 7.80
C VAL A 139 29.89 25.92 6.87
N ASN A 140 29.81 27.15 7.40
CA ASN A 140 29.98 28.37 6.60
C ASN A 140 31.40 28.54 6.03
N GLN A 141 32.42 27.85 6.60
CA GLN A 141 33.75 27.73 6.02
C GLN A 141 33.85 26.60 4.97
N LEU A 142 32.81 25.74 4.85
CA LEU A 142 32.71 24.59 3.96
C LEU A 142 31.83 24.86 2.76
N CYS A 143 31.25 26.05 2.61
CA CYS A 143 30.52 26.46 1.40
C CYS A 143 31.42 26.56 0.15
N ASP A 144 32.74 26.41 0.29
CA ASP A 144 33.64 25.92 -0.76
C ASP A 144 33.55 24.38 -0.83
N ILE A 145 32.37 23.90 -1.22
CA ILE A 145 31.93 22.47 -1.23
C ILE A 145 32.88 21.56 -2.03
N ASN A 146 33.68 22.08 -2.91
CA ASN A 146 34.69 21.34 -3.67
C ASN A 146 35.96 20.98 -2.86
N LYS A 147 36.10 21.41 -1.61
CA LYS A 147 37.26 21.11 -0.74
C LYS A 147 36.96 20.15 0.42
N ALA A 148 35.79 19.57 0.48
CA ALA A 148 35.40 18.64 1.56
C ALA A 148 36.08 17.25 1.49
N ASN A 149 37.08 17.08 0.65
CA ASN A 149 37.92 15.89 0.58
C ASN A 149 38.84 15.83 1.83
N GLY A 150 38.34 15.32 2.94
CA GLY A 150 39.16 15.08 4.12
C GLY A 150 38.49 15.23 5.48
N ILE A 151 37.17 15.45 5.55
CA ILE A 151 36.50 15.58 6.84
C ILE A 151 36.12 14.20 7.38
N THR A 152 36.99 13.69 8.27
CA THR A 152 36.59 12.63 9.19
C THR A 152 35.72 13.22 10.29
N PRO A 153 34.52 12.76 10.55
CA PRO A 153 33.72 13.21 11.67
C PRO A 153 34.44 12.81 12.97
N LYS A 154 35.15 13.77 13.60
CA LYS A 154 35.71 13.57 14.94
C LYS A 154 34.56 13.46 15.94
N ASN A 155 34.37 12.26 16.47
CA ASN A 155 33.45 11.88 17.53
C ASN A 155 33.40 12.85 18.70
N LYS A 156 32.36 13.70 18.82
CA LYS A 156 31.99 14.20 20.16
C LYS A 156 30.52 14.64 20.33
N SER A 157 29.69 14.61 19.30
CA SER A 157 28.25 14.98 19.42
C SER A 157 27.30 14.16 18.57
N LEU A 158 27.66 12.91 18.23
CA LEU A 158 26.87 12.05 17.32
C LEU A 158 25.70 11.33 18.00
N GLU A 159 25.60 11.34 19.32
CA GLU A 159 24.54 10.72 20.10
C GLU A 159 23.56 11.79 20.59
N GLY A 160 22.70 12.27 19.70
CA GLY A 160 21.59 13.15 20.06
C GLY A 160 20.25 12.43 19.92
N GLU A 161 19.21 13.03 20.48
CA GLU A 161 17.80 12.59 20.46
C GLU A 161 17.29 12.18 19.06
N TYR A 162 17.94 12.67 17.98
CA TYR A 162 17.55 12.44 16.58
C TYR A 162 18.35 11.32 15.90
N ALA A 163 19.39 10.80 16.53
CA ALA A 163 20.22 9.74 15.96
C ALA A 163 19.41 8.45 15.72
N GLY A 164 19.63 7.81 14.58
CA GLY A 164 18.91 6.60 14.19
C GLY A 164 17.53 6.84 13.57
N LYS A 165 16.98 8.06 13.62
CA LYS A 165 15.68 8.37 13.01
C LYS A 165 15.78 8.36 11.48
N LYS A 166 14.72 7.86 10.85
CA LYS A 166 14.61 7.78 9.39
C LYS A 166 13.83 8.98 8.86
N VAL A 167 14.37 9.65 7.85
CA VAL A 167 13.80 10.87 7.26
C VAL A 167 13.76 10.72 5.75
N ARG A 168 12.72 11.23 5.12
CA ARG A 168 12.63 11.33 3.67
C ARG A 168 13.17 12.66 3.20
N VAL A 169 14.19 12.63 2.37
CA VAL A 169 14.84 13.81 1.81
C VAL A 169 14.61 13.84 0.30
N ARG A 170 14.11 14.96 -0.20
CA ARG A 170 14.04 15.22 -1.62
C ARG A 170 15.24 16.13 -1.96
N LEU A 171 16.24 15.53 -2.59
CA LEU A 171 17.46 16.21 -3.01
C LEU A 171 17.30 16.71 -4.45
N GLU A 172 17.62 17.98 -4.67
CA GLU A 172 17.81 18.53 -6.00
C GLU A 172 19.25 18.25 -6.45
N ALA A 173 19.45 17.76 -7.67
CA ALA A 173 20.76 17.41 -8.19
C ALA A 173 20.78 17.44 -9.72
N GLU A 174 21.76 18.14 -10.31
CA GLU A 174 22.00 18.10 -11.76
C GLU A 174 22.40 16.69 -12.23
N ASN A 175 23.18 15.96 -11.42
CA ASN A 175 23.59 14.58 -11.66
C ASN A 175 22.92 13.61 -10.70
N VAL A 176 21.67 13.31 -10.98
CA VAL A 176 20.82 12.41 -10.19
C VAL A 176 21.45 11.02 -9.96
N ASN A 177 22.28 10.55 -10.87
CA ASN A 177 22.96 9.24 -10.79
C ASN A 177 24.17 9.20 -9.86
N SER A 178 24.56 10.31 -9.26
CA SER A 178 25.73 10.39 -8.38
C SER A 178 25.48 9.86 -6.96
N ILE A 179 24.20 9.76 -6.55
CA ILE A 179 23.81 9.31 -5.21
C ILE A 179 23.56 7.80 -5.24
N VAL A 180 24.14 7.11 -4.28
CA VAL A 180 24.07 5.66 -4.13
C VAL A 180 23.56 5.30 -2.74
N GLU A 181 22.82 4.19 -2.66
CA GLU A 181 22.47 3.59 -1.37
C GLU A 181 23.74 3.25 -0.58
N GLY A 182 23.78 3.65 0.69
CA GLY A 182 24.98 3.53 1.53
C GLY A 182 25.86 4.78 1.57
N ASP A 183 25.65 5.77 0.70
CA ASP A 183 26.38 7.02 0.74
C ASP A 183 26.08 7.80 2.03
N CYS A 184 27.07 8.53 2.50
CA CYS A 184 26.92 9.48 3.59
C CYS A 184 26.75 10.88 3.01
N ILE A 185 25.69 11.57 3.40
CA ILE A 185 25.38 12.92 2.95
C ILE A 185 25.31 13.88 4.12
N LEU A 186 25.82 15.09 3.89
CA LEU A 186 25.63 16.25 4.73
C LEU A 186 24.61 17.16 4.06
N PHE A 187 23.61 17.62 4.78
CA PHE A 187 22.67 18.60 4.26
C PHE A 187 22.25 19.58 5.34
N ASN A 188 22.03 20.84 4.93
CA ASN A 188 21.55 21.88 5.81
C ASN A 188 20.09 22.18 5.48
N ALA A 189 19.20 21.84 6.41
CA ALA A 189 17.78 22.06 6.19
C ALA A 189 16.97 22.01 7.50
N ARG A 190 15.78 22.63 7.45
CA ARG A 190 14.77 22.53 8.48
C ARG A 190 13.92 21.30 8.22
N LEU A 191 14.06 20.27 9.04
CA LEU A 191 13.19 19.09 8.99
C LEU A 191 11.78 19.48 9.39
N ARG A 192 10.81 19.01 8.62
CA ARG A 192 9.38 19.23 8.85
C ARG A 192 8.72 17.95 9.34
N GLU A 193 7.73 18.13 10.17
CA GLU A 193 6.83 17.05 10.54
C GLU A 193 6.12 16.50 9.31
N LYS A 194 5.50 15.34 9.46
CA LYS A 194 4.77 14.68 8.39
C LYS A 194 3.62 15.55 7.92
N PRO A 195 3.43 15.74 6.60
CA PRO A 195 2.34 16.57 6.09
C PRO A 195 1.00 15.89 6.35
N LEU A 196 0.08 16.64 6.91
CA LEU A 196 -1.32 16.22 6.99
C LEU A 196 -1.94 16.21 5.58
N PRO A 197 -3.03 15.44 5.35
CA PRO A 197 -3.83 15.53 4.13
C PRO A 197 -4.19 16.99 3.86
N GLN A 198 -4.03 17.42 2.62
CA GLN A 198 -4.15 18.84 2.28
C GLN A 198 -5.47 19.16 1.57
N ASN A 199 -6.04 18.18 0.87
CA ASN A 199 -7.38 18.26 0.33
C ASN A 199 -8.26 17.17 0.93
N PRO A 200 -9.58 17.31 0.88
CA PRO A 200 -10.49 16.24 1.30
C PRO A 200 -10.18 14.95 0.53
N THR A 201 -10.17 13.82 1.23
CA THR A 201 -9.85 12.49 0.70
C THR A 201 -8.46 12.31 0.09
N ASP A 202 -7.56 13.28 0.24
CA ASP A 202 -6.16 13.06 -0.07
C ASP A 202 -5.63 11.81 0.65
N PHE A 203 -4.79 11.05 -0.04
CA PHE A 203 -4.09 9.93 0.57
C PHE A 203 -3.36 10.40 1.84
N ASN A 204 -3.60 9.74 2.96
CA ASN A 204 -2.97 10.11 4.23
C ASN A 204 -1.49 9.75 4.20
N TYR A 205 -0.70 10.64 3.56
CA TYR A 205 0.73 10.46 3.41
C TYR A 205 1.47 10.47 4.76
N SER A 206 0.92 11.15 5.77
CA SER A 206 1.44 11.12 7.14
C SER A 206 1.39 9.70 7.74
N ASN A 207 0.25 9.02 7.62
CA ASN A 207 0.11 7.64 8.07
C ASN A 207 1.00 6.69 7.26
N TYR A 208 1.12 6.89 5.95
CA TYR A 208 2.04 6.12 5.12
C TYR A 208 3.49 6.27 5.57
N LEU A 209 3.95 7.48 5.87
CA LEU A 209 5.30 7.72 6.40
C LEU A 209 5.49 7.07 7.77
N LEU A 210 4.46 7.17 8.64
CA LEU A 210 4.48 6.55 9.96
C LEU A 210 4.64 5.02 9.87
N THR A 211 3.86 4.36 9.02
CA THR A 211 3.93 2.89 8.84
C THR A 211 5.25 2.43 8.23
N HIS A 212 5.99 3.31 7.55
CA HIS A 212 7.33 3.03 7.02
C HIS A 212 8.47 3.48 7.97
N GLY A 213 8.13 3.89 9.19
CA GLY A 213 9.10 4.31 10.20
C GLY A 213 9.79 5.64 9.88
N ILE A 214 9.20 6.47 8.99
CA ILE A 214 9.75 7.75 8.59
C ILE A 214 9.23 8.84 9.52
N SER A 215 10.15 9.52 10.21
CA SER A 215 9.85 10.50 11.25
C SER A 215 9.61 11.91 10.72
N GLY A 216 10.13 12.23 9.54
CA GLY A 216 10.01 13.57 8.95
C GLY A 216 10.35 13.60 7.48
N GLN A 217 10.16 14.77 6.88
CA GLN A 217 10.53 15.01 5.48
C GLN A 217 11.14 16.39 5.28
N VAL A 218 11.93 16.52 4.21
CA VAL A 218 12.56 17.78 3.83
C VAL A 218 12.87 17.84 2.35
N TYR A 219 12.80 19.03 1.78
CA TYR A 219 13.35 19.36 0.47
C TYR A 219 14.67 20.11 0.67
N VAL A 220 15.69 19.68 -0.05
CA VAL A 220 17.04 20.23 0.03
C VAL A 220 17.49 20.66 -1.37
N PRO A 221 17.70 21.97 -1.60
CA PRO A 221 18.25 22.48 -2.86
C PRO A 221 19.66 21.97 -3.11
N GLU A 222 20.13 22.05 -4.35
CA GLU A 222 21.42 21.54 -4.78
C GLU A 222 22.59 22.12 -4.00
N ASP A 223 22.58 23.43 -3.71
CA ASP A 223 23.62 24.13 -2.96
C ASP A 223 23.66 23.82 -1.47
N SER A 224 22.66 23.11 -0.94
CA SER A 224 22.49 22.88 0.49
C SER A 224 22.82 21.45 0.94
N TRP A 225 23.42 20.65 0.06
CA TRP A 225 23.85 19.30 0.42
C TRP A 225 25.15 18.92 -0.27
N ALA A 226 25.89 18.00 0.35
CA ALA A 226 27.13 17.46 -0.21
C ALA A 226 27.28 15.98 0.13
N LYS A 227 27.88 15.22 -0.76
CA LYS A 227 28.29 13.84 -0.49
C LYS A 227 29.62 13.86 0.28
N ILE A 228 29.63 13.19 1.42
CA ILE A 228 30.85 13.06 2.20
C ILE A 228 31.63 11.85 1.67
N ASN A 229 32.78 12.09 1.04
CA ASN A 229 33.76 11.06 0.74
C ASN A 229 34.47 10.69 2.04
N SER A 230 33.84 9.95 2.90
CA SER A 230 34.53 9.33 4.02
C SER A 230 35.34 8.15 3.50
N ASP A 231 36.48 7.86 4.11
CA ASP A 231 37.06 6.52 4.13
C ASP A 231 36.05 5.57 4.74
N ALA A 232 35.04 5.28 3.92
CA ALA A 232 33.73 4.71 4.29
C ALA A 232 33.84 3.27 4.75
N SER A 233 35.04 2.66 4.70
CA SER A 233 35.26 1.29 5.14
C SER A 233 34.93 1.05 6.62
N LYS A 234 34.96 2.09 7.47
CA LYS A 234 34.66 1.98 8.91
C LYS A 234 33.16 2.03 9.26
N TYR A 235 32.31 2.55 8.34
CA TYR A 235 30.86 2.74 8.58
C TYR A 235 29.98 1.96 7.60
N ILE A 236 30.58 1.21 6.66
CA ILE A 236 29.89 0.38 5.71
C ILE A 236 29.48 -0.91 6.42
N GLY A 237 28.24 -0.98 6.85
CA GLY A 237 27.66 -2.22 7.36
C GLY A 237 27.49 -3.24 6.22
N TRP A 238 27.44 -4.52 6.54
CA TRP A 238 27.20 -5.63 5.60
C TRP A 238 26.02 -5.36 4.63
N ARG A 239 25.03 -4.56 5.06
CA ARG A 239 23.86 -4.17 4.25
C ARG A 239 24.26 -3.28 3.07
N SER A 240 25.16 -2.32 3.28
CA SER A 240 25.63 -1.43 2.22
C SER A 240 26.44 -2.18 1.18
N GLU A 241 27.22 -3.20 1.59
CA GLU A 241 27.94 -4.08 0.65
C GLU A 241 26.99 -4.87 -0.23
N LEU A 242 25.91 -5.43 0.33
CA LEU A 242 24.90 -6.13 -0.46
C LEU A 242 24.23 -5.22 -1.51
N LEU A 243 23.93 -3.97 -1.13
CA LEU A 243 23.35 -2.99 -2.05
C LEU A 243 24.35 -2.59 -3.16
N ARG A 244 25.65 -2.57 -2.85
CA ARG A 244 26.71 -2.37 -3.85
C ARG A 244 26.77 -3.54 -4.86
N TYR A 245 26.70 -4.79 -4.39
CA TYR A 245 26.59 -5.96 -5.26
C TYR A 245 25.33 -5.93 -6.14
N ARG A 246 24.18 -5.54 -5.57
CA ARG A 246 22.95 -5.34 -6.35
C ARG A 246 23.14 -4.35 -7.49
N ARG A 247 23.84 -3.25 -7.25
CA ARG A 247 24.16 -2.24 -8.28
C ARG A 247 25.06 -2.81 -9.37
N GLN A 248 26.09 -3.57 -9.02
CA GLN A 248 26.96 -4.24 -10.01
C GLN A 248 26.15 -5.21 -10.89
N MET A 249 25.17 -5.90 -10.32
CA MET A 249 24.26 -6.75 -11.08
C MET A 249 23.38 -5.92 -12.04
N LEU A 250 22.90 -4.75 -11.62
CA LEU A 250 22.14 -3.84 -12.49
C LEU A 250 22.99 -3.31 -13.66
N GLU A 251 24.23 -2.91 -13.40
CA GLU A 251 25.17 -2.50 -14.46
C GLU A 251 25.47 -3.63 -15.43
N THR A 252 25.57 -4.87 -14.93
CA THR A 252 25.72 -6.03 -15.79
C THR A 252 24.51 -6.24 -16.70
N TYR A 253 23.29 -6.10 -16.18
CA TYR A 253 22.09 -6.13 -17.03
C TYR A 253 22.10 -5.01 -18.08
N ARG A 254 22.45 -3.78 -17.70
CA ARG A 254 22.52 -2.63 -18.61
C ARG A 254 23.47 -2.88 -19.80
N LYS A 255 24.57 -3.60 -19.57
CA LYS A 255 25.54 -3.95 -20.62
C LYS A 255 24.93 -4.86 -21.70
N TYR A 256 24.02 -5.78 -21.34
CA TYR A 256 23.50 -6.80 -22.25
C TYR A 256 22.06 -6.54 -22.71
N ILE A 257 21.31 -5.67 -22.01
CA ILE A 257 19.91 -5.34 -22.30
C ILE A 257 19.82 -3.85 -22.62
N PRO A 258 19.89 -3.45 -23.90
CA PRO A 258 19.90 -2.04 -24.32
C PRO A 258 18.51 -1.38 -24.26
N ASP A 259 17.42 -2.16 -24.32
CA ASP A 259 16.06 -1.62 -24.24
C ASP A 259 15.77 -1.17 -22.80
N ALA A 260 15.50 0.14 -22.63
CA ALA A 260 15.25 0.76 -21.32
C ALA A 260 14.00 0.18 -20.64
N ASN A 261 12.93 -0.11 -21.38
CA ASN A 261 11.71 -0.68 -20.82
C ASN A 261 11.92 -2.13 -20.36
N ALA A 262 12.61 -2.94 -21.18
CA ALA A 262 12.95 -4.30 -20.79
C ALA A 262 13.89 -4.32 -19.59
N LEU A 263 14.91 -3.46 -19.58
CA LEU A 263 15.82 -3.29 -18.44
C LEU A 263 15.07 -2.92 -17.15
N ALA A 264 14.16 -1.94 -17.21
CA ALA A 264 13.37 -1.51 -16.07
C ALA A 264 12.48 -2.63 -15.51
N VAL A 265 11.82 -3.40 -16.39
CA VAL A 265 10.95 -4.51 -15.97
C VAL A 265 11.77 -5.67 -15.39
N ILE A 266 12.87 -6.09 -16.05
CA ILE A 266 13.70 -7.19 -15.53
C ILE A 266 14.34 -6.81 -14.18
N SER A 267 14.83 -5.57 -14.05
CA SER A 267 15.43 -5.07 -12.81
C SER A 267 14.42 -5.06 -11.66
N ALA A 268 13.17 -4.66 -11.93
CA ALA A 268 12.08 -4.71 -10.94
C ALA A 268 11.73 -6.16 -10.54
N LEU A 269 11.62 -7.07 -11.53
CA LEU A 269 11.23 -8.47 -11.31
C LEU A 269 12.30 -9.30 -10.60
N THR A 270 13.59 -9.04 -10.82
CA THR A 270 14.69 -9.90 -10.36
C THR A 270 15.46 -9.30 -9.19
N LEU A 271 15.70 -7.98 -9.21
CA LEU A 271 16.51 -7.26 -8.23
C LEU A 271 15.69 -6.27 -7.40
N GLY A 272 14.39 -6.09 -7.69
CA GLY A 272 13.50 -5.20 -6.95
C GLY A 272 13.73 -3.71 -7.20
N ASP A 273 14.51 -3.37 -8.23
CA ASP A 273 14.74 -1.98 -8.58
C ASP A 273 13.60 -1.42 -9.46
N LYS A 274 12.82 -0.52 -8.87
CA LYS A 274 11.67 0.14 -9.52
C LYS A 274 11.96 1.55 -9.99
N THR A 275 13.19 2.03 -9.79
CA THR A 275 13.57 3.43 -10.01
C THR A 275 13.42 3.84 -11.48
N GLN A 276 13.65 2.90 -12.40
CA GLN A 276 13.61 3.12 -13.84
C GLN A 276 12.25 2.81 -14.51
N LEU A 277 11.27 2.31 -13.75
CA LEU A 277 9.94 2.00 -14.30
C LEU A 277 9.21 3.28 -14.71
N ASN A 278 8.93 3.45 -16.00
CA ASN A 278 8.14 4.56 -16.51
C ASN A 278 6.64 4.43 -16.15
N ALA A 279 5.91 5.55 -16.27
CA ALA A 279 4.49 5.61 -15.93
C ALA A 279 3.64 4.65 -16.79
N GLY A 280 3.90 4.59 -18.11
CA GLY A 280 3.13 3.75 -19.03
C GLY A 280 3.26 2.26 -18.72
N VAL A 281 4.48 1.77 -18.40
CA VAL A 281 4.64 0.37 -17.97
C VAL A 281 3.88 0.09 -16.69
N ARG A 282 3.96 1.00 -15.71
CA ARG A 282 3.23 0.84 -14.44
C ARG A 282 1.72 0.79 -14.65
N GLU A 283 1.21 1.62 -15.55
CA GLU A 283 -0.21 1.70 -15.91
C GLU A 283 -0.71 0.37 -16.50
N VAL A 284 -0.03 -0.19 -17.51
CA VAL A 284 -0.37 -1.49 -18.13
C VAL A 284 -0.43 -2.61 -17.08
N PHE A 285 0.55 -2.69 -16.16
CA PHE A 285 0.53 -3.68 -15.10
C PHE A 285 -0.57 -3.42 -14.05
N SER A 286 -0.95 -2.16 -13.83
CA SER A 286 -2.04 -1.78 -12.92
C SER A 286 -3.39 -2.14 -13.50
N GLU A 287 -3.65 -1.80 -14.75
CA GLU A 287 -4.91 -2.04 -15.45
C GLU A 287 -5.20 -3.53 -15.66
N THR A 288 -4.14 -4.34 -15.82
CA THR A 288 -4.28 -5.81 -15.88
C THR A 288 -4.34 -6.48 -14.51
N GLY A 289 -4.20 -5.71 -13.39
CA GLY A 289 -4.18 -6.25 -12.01
C GLY A 289 -2.92 -7.04 -11.67
N THR A 290 -1.85 -6.89 -12.47
CA THR A 290 -0.59 -7.64 -12.31
C THR A 290 0.54 -6.83 -11.66
N SER A 291 0.25 -5.64 -11.10
CA SER A 291 1.22 -4.81 -10.37
C SER A 291 1.96 -5.53 -9.25
N HIS A 292 1.33 -6.56 -8.66
CA HIS A 292 1.94 -7.40 -7.62
C HIS A 292 3.16 -8.20 -8.10
N VAL A 293 3.31 -8.39 -9.40
CA VAL A 293 4.46 -9.09 -10.01
C VAL A 293 5.65 -8.14 -10.13
N LEU A 294 5.44 -6.86 -10.46
CA LEU A 294 6.50 -5.83 -10.43
C LEU A 294 7.04 -5.57 -9.01
N ALA A 295 6.25 -5.89 -7.99
CA ALA A 295 6.74 -5.93 -6.62
C ALA A 295 7.25 -7.33 -6.34
N LEU A 296 8.51 -7.45 -5.90
CA LEU A 296 9.04 -8.74 -5.47
C LEU A 296 8.13 -9.37 -4.42
N SER A 297 7.58 -10.52 -4.76
CA SER A 297 6.52 -11.19 -4.00
C SER A 297 6.96 -12.56 -3.50
N GLY A 298 6.13 -13.17 -2.66
CA GLY A 298 6.31 -14.53 -2.21
C GLY A 298 6.37 -15.56 -3.36
N LEU A 299 5.73 -15.25 -4.49
CA LEU A 299 5.82 -16.07 -5.69
C LEU A 299 7.26 -16.17 -6.20
N HIS A 300 8.00 -15.06 -6.24
CA HIS A 300 9.39 -15.03 -6.69
C HIS A 300 10.29 -15.92 -5.81
N LEU A 301 10.15 -15.80 -4.48
CA LEU A 301 10.84 -16.67 -3.54
C LEU A 301 10.40 -18.13 -3.66
N GLY A 302 9.12 -18.37 -3.90
CA GLY A 302 8.58 -19.71 -4.16
C GLY A 302 9.20 -20.35 -5.42
N ILE A 303 9.38 -19.57 -6.49
CA ILE A 303 10.05 -20.01 -7.72
C ILE A 303 11.52 -20.36 -7.46
N LEU A 304 12.27 -19.49 -6.78
CA LEU A 304 13.66 -19.74 -6.40
C LEU A 304 13.78 -20.96 -5.49
N PHE A 305 12.89 -21.08 -4.50
CA PHE A 305 12.84 -22.26 -3.63
C PHE A 305 12.55 -23.55 -4.41
N PHE A 306 11.60 -23.51 -5.35
CA PHE A 306 11.31 -24.65 -6.22
C PHE A 306 12.53 -25.03 -7.06
N LEU A 307 13.22 -24.04 -7.63
CA LEU A 307 14.43 -24.25 -8.42
C LEU A 307 15.54 -24.89 -7.57
N PHE A 308 15.81 -24.37 -6.37
CA PHE A 308 16.78 -24.96 -5.46
C PHE A 308 16.38 -26.35 -4.99
N ASN A 309 15.10 -26.59 -4.74
CA ASN A 309 14.62 -27.92 -4.39
C ASN A 309 14.81 -28.93 -5.54
N ALA A 310 14.48 -28.53 -6.76
CA ALA A 310 14.62 -29.39 -7.93
C ALA A 310 16.09 -29.70 -8.26
N LEU A 311 16.97 -28.70 -8.18
CA LEU A 311 18.37 -28.84 -8.57
C LEU A 311 19.28 -29.38 -7.47
N LEU A 312 19.09 -28.93 -6.22
CA LEU A 312 20.00 -29.19 -5.11
C LEU A 312 19.51 -30.28 -4.16
N ILE A 313 18.18 -30.33 -3.89
CA ILE A 313 17.64 -31.17 -2.82
C ILE A 313 17.11 -32.51 -3.35
N HIS A 314 16.32 -32.47 -4.43
CA HIS A 314 15.64 -33.65 -4.97
C HIS A 314 16.61 -34.74 -5.46
N PRO A 315 17.74 -34.45 -6.12
CA PRO A 315 18.66 -35.49 -6.62
C PRO A 315 19.36 -36.25 -5.50
N ILE A 316 19.37 -35.74 -4.27
CA ILE A 316 20.14 -36.27 -3.16
C ILE A 316 19.37 -37.35 -2.42
N LYS A 317 19.87 -38.58 -2.42
CA LYS A 317 19.28 -39.73 -1.74
C LYS A 317 19.66 -39.79 -0.25
N ARG A 318 20.90 -39.34 0.12
CA ARG A 318 21.37 -39.36 1.52
C ARG A 318 20.67 -38.32 2.36
N ARG A 319 19.99 -38.74 3.45
CA ARG A 319 19.18 -37.87 4.30
C ARG A 319 19.98 -36.70 4.89
N ALA A 320 21.14 -36.95 5.47
CA ALA A 320 21.98 -35.91 6.08
C ALA A 320 22.37 -34.85 5.04
N LEU A 321 22.84 -35.22 3.85
CA LEU A 321 23.23 -34.30 2.80
C LEU A 321 22.00 -33.51 2.25
N ARG A 322 20.85 -34.18 2.14
CA ARG A 322 19.60 -33.51 1.75
C ARG A 322 19.17 -32.42 2.76
N LEU A 323 19.36 -32.68 4.07
CA LEU A 323 19.10 -31.70 5.12
C LEU A 323 20.06 -30.51 5.05
N SER A 324 21.37 -30.78 4.82
CA SER A 324 22.36 -29.71 4.67
C SER A 324 22.04 -28.83 3.46
N MET A 325 21.65 -29.44 2.33
CA MET A 325 21.28 -28.70 1.13
C MET A 325 19.95 -27.92 1.32
N ALA A 326 18.99 -28.44 2.07
CA ALA A 326 17.78 -27.71 2.42
C ALA A 326 18.09 -26.47 3.29
N PHE A 327 19.00 -26.64 4.26
CA PHE A 327 19.48 -25.50 5.06
C PHE A 327 20.23 -24.46 4.19
N PHE A 328 21.10 -24.93 3.31
CA PHE A 328 21.81 -24.06 2.35
C PHE A 328 20.83 -23.29 1.44
N ALA A 329 19.79 -23.95 0.92
CA ALA A 329 18.76 -23.30 0.11
C ALA A 329 18.04 -22.18 0.89
N VAL A 330 17.69 -22.43 2.16
CA VAL A 330 17.10 -21.40 3.04
C VAL A 330 18.06 -20.22 3.23
N LEU A 331 19.34 -20.50 3.45
CA LEU A 331 20.37 -19.46 3.58
C LEU A 331 20.49 -18.62 2.29
N CYS A 332 20.47 -19.26 1.12
CA CYS A 332 20.45 -18.55 -0.17
C CYS A 332 19.20 -17.66 -0.34
N LEU A 333 18.02 -18.11 0.11
CA LEU A 333 16.80 -17.30 0.07
C LEU A 333 16.87 -16.10 1.00
N TRP A 334 17.45 -16.23 2.19
CA TRP A 334 17.72 -15.11 3.09
C TRP A 334 18.71 -14.13 2.50
N ALA A 335 19.83 -14.64 1.93
CA ALA A 335 20.82 -13.81 1.25
C ALA A 335 20.21 -13.02 0.08
N PHE A 336 19.39 -13.67 -0.75
CA PHE A 336 18.63 -12.99 -1.80
C PHE A 336 17.68 -11.92 -1.24
N THR A 337 16.95 -12.23 -0.17
CA THR A 337 16.03 -11.28 0.46
C THR A 337 16.77 -10.02 0.93
N PHE A 338 17.93 -10.17 1.55
CA PHE A 338 18.75 -9.02 1.99
C PHE A 338 19.41 -8.29 0.81
N LEU A 339 19.85 -9.00 -0.22
CA LEU A 339 20.43 -8.41 -1.44
C LEU A 339 19.44 -7.43 -2.11
N VAL A 340 18.17 -7.77 -2.10
CA VAL A 340 17.12 -6.98 -2.73
C VAL A 340 16.61 -5.84 -1.82
N GLY A 341 17.14 -5.69 -0.59
CA GLY A 341 16.76 -4.65 0.35
C GLY A 341 15.72 -5.06 1.39
N ALA A 342 15.44 -6.35 1.53
CA ALA A 342 14.55 -6.94 2.54
C ALA A 342 13.13 -6.34 2.59
N PRO A 343 12.40 -6.23 1.47
CA PRO A 343 11.03 -5.74 1.50
C PRO A 343 10.15 -6.67 2.33
N LEU A 344 9.14 -6.10 3.04
CA LEU A 344 8.26 -6.84 3.94
C LEU A 344 7.59 -8.07 3.28
N SER A 345 7.28 -7.97 1.98
CA SER A 345 6.71 -9.08 1.21
C SER A 345 7.63 -10.30 1.12
N LEU A 346 8.93 -10.09 0.94
CA LEU A 346 9.92 -11.16 0.89
C LEU A 346 10.26 -11.67 2.28
N LEU A 347 10.38 -10.79 3.29
CA LEU A 347 10.61 -11.19 4.68
C LEU A 347 9.54 -12.18 5.16
N ARG A 348 8.26 -11.91 4.89
CA ARG A 348 7.17 -12.84 5.19
C ARG A 348 7.37 -14.19 4.52
N SER A 349 7.66 -14.16 3.25
CA SER A 349 7.74 -15.39 2.45
C SER A 349 8.95 -16.23 2.82
N VAL A 350 10.11 -15.61 3.07
CA VAL A 350 11.31 -16.36 3.51
C VAL A 350 11.11 -16.94 4.89
N THR A 351 10.44 -16.20 5.81
CA THR A 351 10.09 -16.72 7.14
C THR A 351 9.16 -17.93 7.04
N MET A 352 8.11 -17.85 6.22
CA MET A 352 7.19 -18.99 5.98
C MET A 352 7.90 -20.19 5.38
N LEU A 353 8.76 -19.98 4.37
CA LEU A 353 9.53 -21.06 3.73
C LEU A 353 10.53 -21.69 4.69
N THR A 354 11.14 -20.89 5.57
CA THR A 354 12.02 -21.39 6.63
C THR A 354 11.24 -22.30 7.58
N MET A 355 10.06 -21.88 8.01
CA MET A 355 9.20 -22.70 8.88
C MET A 355 8.71 -23.97 8.19
N LEU A 356 8.39 -23.89 6.89
CA LEU A 356 8.01 -25.06 6.10
C LEU A 356 9.15 -26.09 6.09
N GLN A 357 10.38 -25.66 5.87
CA GLN A 357 11.56 -26.54 5.87
C GLN A 357 11.83 -27.13 7.26
N LEU A 358 11.73 -26.32 8.30
CA LEU A 358 11.86 -26.82 9.68
C LEU A 358 10.76 -27.84 10.01
N GLY A 359 9.52 -27.61 9.56
CA GLY A 359 8.40 -28.55 9.73
C GLY A 359 8.67 -29.90 9.07
N VAL A 360 9.28 -29.93 7.89
CA VAL A 360 9.72 -31.17 7.21
C VAL A 360 10.81 -31.90 8.01
N LEU A 361 11.73 -31.15 8.63
CA LEU A 361 12.76 -31.71 9.51
C LEU A 361 12.16 -32.43 10.71
N PHE A 362 11.16 -31.84 11.35
CA PHE A 362 10.50 -32.38 12.54
C PHE A 362 9.36 -33.35 12.25
N LYS A 363 9.17 -33.77 10.98
CA LYS A 363 8.09 -34.67 10.53
C LYS A 363 6.67 -34.20 10.88
N ARG A 364 6.45 -32.91 11.06
CA ARG A 364 5.15 -32.30 11.32
C ARG A 364 4.57 -31.73 10.04
N THR A 365 3.86 -32.56 9.26
CA THR A 365 3.36 -32.18 7.93
C THR A 365 1.86 -31.88 7.86
N GLN A 366 1.08 -32.19 8.89
CA GLN A 366 -0.37 -31.96 8.88
C GLN A 366 -0.72 -30.60 9.53
N ASN A 367 -1.55 -29.81 8.85
CA ASN A 367 -2.03 -28.47 9.25
C ASN A 367 -0.93 -27.39 9.45
N ALA A 368 0.23 -27.56 8.83
CA ALA A 368 1.37 -26.65 8.98
C ALA A 368 1.13 -25.26 8.39
N THR A 369 0.33 -25.13 7.33
CA THR A 369 0.23 -23.89 6.55
C THR A 369 -0.32 -22.72 7.35
N LEU A 370 -1.42 -22.90 8.09
CA LEU A 370 -2.03 -21.85 8.90
C LEU A 370 -1.15 -21.47 10.09
N ASN A 371 -0.54 -22.47 10.75
CA ASN A 371 0.41 -22.21 11.84
C ASN A 371 1.68 -21.50 11.34
N ASN A 372 2.19 -21.86 10.16
CA ASN A 372 3.36 -21.20 9.56
C ASN A 372 3.05 -19.75 9.17
N LEU A 373 1.86 -19.49 8.62
CA LEU A 373 1.38 -18.15 8.32
C LEU A 373 1.29 -17.31 9.60
N SER A 374 0.68 -17.87 10.64
CA SER A 374 0.50 -17.21 11.94
C SER A 374 1.84 -16.93 12.63
N PHE A 375 2.76 -17.89 12.59
CA PHE A 375 4.11 -17.69 13.12
C PHE A 375 4.83 -16.54 12.41
N ALA A 376 4.77 -16.51 11.08
CA ALA A 376 5.37 -15.41 10.32
C ALA A 376 4.72 -14.05 10.67
N ALA A 377 3.39 -14.02 10.85
CA ALA A 377 2.69 -12.80 11.30
C ALA A 377 3.19 -12.35 12.67
N ILE A 378 3.26 -13.26 13.64
CA ILE A 378 3.71 -12.97 15.01
C ILE A 378 5.14 -12.42 15.00
N VAL A 379 6.07 -13.09 14.30
CA VAL A 379 7.48 -12.65 14.23
C VAL A 379 7.60 -11.24 13.64
N LEU A 380 6.89 -10.97 12.55
CA LEU A 380 6.95 -9.67 11.89
C LEU A 380 6.28 -8.56 12.72
N LEU A 381 5.16 -8.86 13.37
CA LEU A 381 4.45 -7.89 14.22
C LEU A 381 5.18 -7.63 15.55
N ILE A 382 5.95 -8.58 16.04
CA ILE A 382 6.88 -8.35 17.18
C ILE A 382 8.04 -7.44 16.74
N ALA A 383 8.56 -7.65 15.54
CA ALA A 383 9.64 -6.80 15.01
C ALA A 383 9.17 -5.37 14.70
N ASP A 384 7.99 -5.25 14.08
CA ASP A 384 7.37 -3.96 13.74
C ASP A 384 5.85 -4.08 13.71
N PRO A 385 5.14 -3.63 14.76
CA PRO A 385 3.68 -3.68 14.82
C PRO A 385 3.00 -2.77 13.78
N LEU A 386 3.65 -1.69 13.34
CA LEU A 386 3.11 -0.76 12.35
C LEU A 386 3.00 -1.39 10.96
N SER A 387 3.76 -2.44 10.69
CA SER A 387 3.67 -3.20 9.44
C SER A 387 2.28 -3.82 9.20
N LEU A 388 1.43 -3.98 10.23
CA LEU A 388 0.04 -4.39 10.09
C LEU A 388 -0.80 -3.45 9.21
N PHE A 389 -0.47 -2.15 9.25
CA PHE A 389 -1.17 -1.11 8.49
C PHE A 389 -0.55 -0.89 7.09
N ASP A 390 0.53 -1.59 6.76
CA ASP A 390 1.09 -1.61 5.41
C ASP A 390 0.18 -2.40 4.46
N VAL A 391 -0.20 -1.76 3.33
CA VAL A 391 -1.11 -2.36 2.33
C VAL A 391 -0.53 -3.66 1.77
N GLY A 392 0.77 -3.71 1.55
CA GLY A 392 1.45 -4.92 1.06
C GLY A 392 1.39 -6.07 2.07
N PHE A 393 1.49 -5.77 3.38
CA PHE A 393 1.29 -6.76 4.44
C PHE A 393 -0.14 -7.34 4.39
N GLN A 394 -1.15 -6.47 4.36
CA GLN A 394 -2.56 -6.87 4.34
C GLN A 394 -2.91 -7.70 3.10
N LEU A 395 -2.50 -7.26 1.91
CA LEU A 395 -2.76 -7.97 0.66
C LEU A 395 -2.11 -9.36 0.65
N SER A 396 -0.87 -9.48 1.12
CA SER A 396 -0.18 -10.77 1.09
C SER A 396 -0.73 -11.77 2.12
N PHE A 397 -1.01 -11.33 3.35
CA PHE A 397 -1.64 -12.21 4.35
C PHE A 397 -3.07 -12.56 3.96
N GLY A 398 -3.83 -11.61 3.43
CA GLY A 398 -5.18 -11.83 2.89
C GLY A 398 -5.19 -12.87 1.76
N ALA A 399 -4.27 -12.79 0.81
CA ALA A 399 -4.13 -13.76 -0.27
C ALA A 399 -3.86 -15.17 0.26
N VAL A 400 -2.84 -15.34 1.11
CA VAL A 400 -2.45 -16.68 1.62
C VAL A 400 -3.53 -17.27 2.51
N LEU A 401 -4.16 -16.43 3.36
CA LEU A 401 -5.27 -16.83 4.21
C LEU A 401 -6.44 -17.33 3.36
N SER A 402 -6.83 -16.58 2.34
CA SER A 402 -7.91 -16.95 1.43
C SER A 402 -7.58 -18.21 0.63
N ILE A 403 -6.36 -18.37 0.14
CA ILE A 403 -5.92 -19.62 -0.51
C ILE A 403 -6.08 -20.79 0.46
N ASN A 404 -5.68 -20.64 1.72
CA ASN A 404 -5.77 -21.73 2.69
C ASN A 404 -7.21 -22.15 2.97
N PHE A 405 -8.15 -21.20 3.06
CA PHE A 405 -9.56 -21.50 3.33
C PHE A 405 -10.37 -21.84 2.07
N CYS A 406 -10.21 -21.08 0.99
CA CYS A 406 -11.07 -21.16 -0.16
C CYS A 406 -10.61 -22.19 -1.19
N ASN A 407 -9.28 -22.37 -1.38
CA ASN A 407 -8.77 -23.24 -2.42
C ASN A 407 -9.20 -24.70 -2.26
N GLN A 408 -9.18 -25.24 -1.02
CA GLN A 408 -9.63 -26.62 -0.78
C GLN A 408 -11.11 -26.81 -1.13
N TYR A 409 -11.93 -25.79 -0.80
CA TYR A 409 -13.35 -25.80 -1.09
C TYR A 409 -13.63 -25.69 -2.61
N LEU A 410 -13.00 -24.75 -3.27
CA LEU A 410 -13.10 -24.58 -4.72
C LEU A 410 -12.60 -25.84 -5.43
N TRP A 411 -11.46 -26.39 -5.03
CA TRP A 411 -10.91 -27.62 -5.58
C TRP A 411 -11.88 -28.80 -5.43
N GLN A 412 -12.52 -28.96 -4.25
CA GLN A 412 -13.53 -30.00 -4.03
C GLN A 412 -14.78 -29.77 -4.87
N ARG A 413 -15.19 -28.51 -5.06
CA ARG A 413 -16.37 -28.15 -5.89
C ARG A 413 -16.08 -28.28 -7.38
N PHE A 414 -14.92 -27.92 -7.86
CA PHE A 414 -14.51 -28.18 -9.24
C PHE A 414 -14.32 -29.72 -9.51
N ARG A 415 -14.18 -30.51 -8.46
CA ARG A 415 -14.31 -31.96 -8.53
C ARG A 415 -15.78 -32.44 -8.61
N LEU A 416 -16.74 -31.60 -8.26
CA LEU A 416 -18.16 -31.90 -8.29
C LEU A 416 -18.83 -31.30 -9.56
N PRO A 417 -19.95 -31.83 -10.02
CA PRO A 417 -20.40 -31.86 -11.43
C PRO A 417 -21.06 -30.56 -11.90
N LEU A 418 -20.36 -29.45 -12.01
CA LEU A 418 -20.84 -28.33 -12.82
C LEU A 418 -20.95 -28.72 -14.31
N TRP A 419 -20.22 -29.74 -14.73
CA TRP A 419 -20.15 -30.24 -16.10
C TRP A 419 -21.25 -31.27 -16.43
N GLU A 420 -21.94 -31.87 -15.43
CA GLU A 420 -23.07 -32.79 -15.66
C GLU A 420 -24.27 -32.10 -16.31
N LYS A 421 -24.37 -30.77 -16.25
CA LYS A 421 -25.50 -30.00 -16.80
C LYS A 421 -25.17 -29.28 -18.11
N ALA A 422 -24.00 -29.47 -18.68
CA ALA A 422 -23.63 -28.82 -19.94
C ALA A 422 -24.32 -29.57 -21.11
N PRO A 423 -25.17 -28.91 -21.92
CA PRO A 423 -26.00 -29.58 -22.95
C PRO A 423 -25.23 -30.37 -24.00
N TRP A 424 -23.95 -30.01 -24.24
CA TRP A 424 -23.07 -30.67 -25.20
C TRP A 424 -22.39 -31.95 -24.67
N ILE A 425 -22.53 -32.22 -23.37
CA ILE A 425 -22.03 -33.46 -22.74
C ILE A 425 -23.19 -34.49 -22.56
N SER A 426 -24.42 -34.08 -22.73
CA SER A 426 -25.62 -34.95 -22.54
C SER A 426 -25.75 -36.11 -23.55
N SER A 427 -24.97 -36.13 -24.62
CA SER A 427 -24.91 -37.25 -25.56
C SER A 427 -24.06 -38.43 -25.06
N PHE A 428 -23.29 -38.25 -23.98
CA PHE A 428 -22.58 -39.34 -23.34
C PHE A 428 -23.42 -39.89 -22.20
N THR A 429 -23.82 -41.15 -22.28
CA THR A 429 -24.54 -41.88 -21.22
C THR A 429 -23.64 -42.11 -20.03
N TRP A 430 -23.69 -41.16 -19.10
CA TRP A 430 -22.89 -41.15 -17.88
C TRP A 430 -23.57 -42.01 -16.80
N LYS A 431 -23.22 -43.28 -16.72
CA LYS A 431 -23.62 -44.12 -15.57
C LYS A 431 -22.71 -43.77 -14.39
N ARG A 432 -23.12 -42.84 -13.54
CA ARG A 432 -22.42 -42.50 -12.29
C ARG A 432 -22.71 -43.55 -11.23
N ARG A 433 -21.70 -44.18 -10.68
CA ARG A 433 -21.81 -44.98 -9.47
C ARG A 433 -21.88 -44.04 -8.27
N ALA A 434 -22.89 -44.23 -7.39
CA ALA A 434 -23.07 -43.41 -6.19
C ALA A 434 -21.82 -43.48 -5.29
N GLY A 435 -21.27 -42.31 -4.92
CA GLY A 435 -20.10 -42.21 -4.06
C GLY A 435 -18.76 -41.88 -4.73
N MET A 436 -18.67 -41.90 -6.08
CA MET A 436 -17.44 -41.53 -6.79
C MET A 436 -17.23 -40.04 -6.89
N SER A 437 -15.99 -39.59 -6.65
CA SER A 437 -15.59 -38.21 -6.95
C SER A 437 -15.56 -37.98 -8.47
N LEU A 438 -15.73 -36.70 -8.92
CA LEU A 438 -15.61 -36.36 -10.34
C LEU A 438 -14.28 -36.80 -10.93
N GLY A 439 -13.20 -36.70 -10.14
CA GLY A 439 -11.85 -37.12 -10.55
C GLY A 439 -11.76 -38.62 -10.83
N GLU A 440 -12.41 -39.46 -10.01
CA GLU A 440 -12.47 -40.90 -10.22
C GLU A 440 -13.41 -41.27 -11.37
N HIS A 441 -14.53 -40.55 -11.49
CA HIS A 441 -15.46 -40.73 -12.59
C HIS A 441 -14.84 -40.39 -13.95
N LEU A 442 -14.13 -39.28 -14.03
CA LEU A 442 -13.37 -38.87 -15.22
C LEU A 442 -12.20 -39.83 -15.51
N ARG A 443 -11.55 -40.35 -14.48
CA ARG A 443 -10.48 -41.34 -14.62
C ARG A 443 -11.03 -42.69 -15.18
N LEU A 444 -12.18 -43.12 -14.73
CA LEU A 444 -12.75 -44.40 -15.13
C LEU A 444 -13.52 -44.36 -16.46
N ASN A 445 -14.17 -43.23 -16.76
CA ASN A 445 -15.05 -43.16 -17.94
C ASN A 445 -14.48 -42.29 -19.08
N VAL A 446 -13.76 -41.21 -18.81
CA VAL A 446 -13.24 -40.32 -19.85
C VAL A 446 -11.81 -40.69 -20.24
N TYR A 447 -10.97 -41.07 -19.28
CA TYR A 447 -9.60 -41.46 -19.54
C TYR A 447 -9.47 -42.67 -20.50
N PRO A 448 -10.29 -43.74 -20.39
CA PRO A 448 -10.30 -44.82 -21.36
C PRO A 448 -10.81 -44.44 -22.75
N LEU A 449 -11.70 -43.41 -22.83
CA LEU A 449 -12.23 -42.90 -24.11
C LEU A 449 -11.21 -42.06 -24.90
N CYS A 450 -10.17 -41.54 -24.25
CA CYS A 450 -9.09 -40.87 -24.93
C CYS A 450 -8.24 -41.90 -25.69
N LYS A 451 -8.57 -42.18 -26.95
CA LYS A 451 -7.90 -43.20 -27.78
C LYS A 451 -6.44 -42.90 -28.05
N ASN A 452 -6.04 -41.62 -28.07
CA ASN A 452 -4.68 -41.19 -28.40
C ASN A 452 -3.88 -40.81 -27.13
N ALA A 453 -2.61 -41.20 -27.09
CA ALA A 453 -1.69 -40.84 -25.98
C ALA A 453 -1.61 -39.33 -25.74
N LEU A 454 -1.69 -38.53 -26.80
CA LEU A 454 -1.69 -37.06 -26.74
C LEU A 454 -2.94 -36.52 -25.99
N GLN A 455 -4.13 -37.05 -26.25
CA GLN A 455 -5.36 -36.64 -25.56
C GLN A 455 -5.35 -37.02 -24.08
N LYS A 456 -4.82 -38.21 -23.75
CA LYS A 456 -4.62 -38.62 -22.34
C LYS A 456 -3.64 -37.70 -21.61
N HIS A 457 -2.55 -37.35 -22.27
CA HIS A 457 -1.55 -36.42 -21.67
C HIS A 457 -2.09 -35.01 -21.48
N SER A 458 -2.78 -34.45 -22.48
CA SER A 458 -3.42 -33.13 -22.40
C SER A 458 -4.48 -33.09 -21.30
N TYR A 459 -5.30 -34.11 -21.16
CA TYR A 459 -6.28 -34.21 -20.09
C TYR A 459 -5.62 -34.24 -18.69
N LEU A 460 -4.54 -34.99 -18.53
CA LEU A 460 -3.79 -35.05 -17.25
C LEU A 460 -3.15 -33.71 -16.90
N ILE A 461 -2.61 -32.99 -17.88
CA ILE A 461 -2.08 -31.64 -17.70
C ILE A 461 -3.19 -30.70 -17.27
N PHE A 462 -4.32 -30.70 -18.00
CA PHE A 462 -5.48 -29.86 -17.66
C PHE A 462 -5.92 -30.09 -16.21
N ARG A 463 -6.19 -31.34 -15.85
CA ARG A 463 -6.69 -31.67 -14.51
C ARG A 463 -5.68 -31.38 -13.39
N ASN A 464 -4.40 -31.73 -13.59
CA ASN A 464 -3.43 -31.72 -12.51
C ASN A 464 -2.64 -30.41 -12.40
N LYS A 465 -2.62 -29.59 -13.44
CA LYS A 465 -1.88 -28.32 -13.44
C LYS A 465 -2.77 -27.10 -13.66
N LEU A 466 -3.65 -27.13 -14.65
CA LEU A 466 -4.45 -25.97 -15.01
C LEU A 466 -5.55 -25.67 -13.98
N VAL A 467 -6.29 -26.68 -13.55
CA VAL A 467 -7.37 -26.49 -12.57
C VAL A 467 -6.83 -26.00 -11.21
N PRO A 468 -5.75 -26.57 -10.63
CA PRO A 468 -5.14 -26.01 -9.42
C PRO A 468 -4.68 -24.56 -9.58
N PHE A 469 -4.10 -24.23 -10.73
CA PHE A 469 -3.66 -22.86 -11.01
C PHE A 469 -4.83 -21.86 -10.99
N ILE A 470 -5.95 -22.21 -11.64
CA ILE A 470 -7.16 -21.38 -11.65
C ILE A 470 -7.74 -21.24 -10.24
N THR A 471 -7.87 -22.33 -9.50
CA THR A 471 -8.47 -22.29 -8.15
C THR A 471 -7.63 -21.50 -7.16
N VAL A 472 -6.31 -21.60 -7.24
CA VAL A 472 -5.38 -20.81 -6.42
C VAL A 472 -5.47 -19.33 -6.79
N SER A 473 -5.47 -19.00 -8.09
CA SER A 473 -5.59 -17.60 -8.56
C SER A 473 -6.91 -16.97 -8.13
N LEU A 474 -8.04 -17.67 -8.30
CA LEU A 474 -9.35 -17.18 -7.85
C LEU A 474 -9.42 -17.04 -6.33
N SER A 475 -8.84 -17.99 -5.58
CA SER A 475 -8.80 -17.92 -4.12
C SER A 475 -7.97 -16.71 -3.65
N ALA A 476 -6.83 -16.45 -4.29
CA ALA A 476 -6.00 -15.29 -3.97
C ALA A 476 -6.73 -13.98 -4.26
N GLN A 477 -7.36 -13.87 -5.45
CA GLN A 477 -8.15 -12.69 -5.81
C GLN A 477 -9.28 -12.43 -4.83
N TRP A 478 -9.97 -13.48 -4.39
CA TRP A 478 -11.04 -13.36 -3.41
C TRP A 478 -10.58 -12.70 -2.10
N GLY A 479 -9.40 -13.06 -1.61
CA GLY A 479 -8.84 -12.47 -0.39
C GLY A 479 -8.27 -11.07 -0.56
N THR A 480 -7.84 -10.72 -1.77
CA THR A 480 -7.21 -9.42 -2.04
C THR A 480 -8.17 -8.38 -2.63
N MET A 481 -9.19 -8.80 -3.37
CA MET A 481 -10.12 -7.91 -4.07
C MET A 481 -10.80 -6.88 -3.16
N PRO A 482 -11.30 -7.22 -1.95
CA PRO A 482 -11.90 -6.23 -1.06
C PRO A 482 -10.91 -5.11 -0.68
N LEU A 483 -9.66 -5.48 -0.40
CA LEU A 483 -8.61 -4.52 -0.05
C LEU A 483 -8.19 -3.68 -1.26
N ILE A 484 -8.12 -4.29 -2.45
CA ILE A 484 -7.80 -3.56 -3.70
C ILE A 484 -8.89 -2.54 -3.99
N ILE A 485 -10.15 -2.90 -3.86
CA ILE A 485 -11.28 -1.96 -4.04
C ILE A 485 -11.21 -0.83 -3.02
N TYR A 486 -10.89 -1.13 -1.76
CA TYR A 486 -10.83 -0.12 -0.70
C TYR A 486 -9.68 0.87 -0.89
N TYR A 487 -8.46 0.38 -1.22
CA TYR A 487 -7.28 1.24 -1.31
C TYR A 487 -7.09 1.90 -2.67
N PHE A 488 -7.46 1.20 -3.74
CA PHE A 488 -7.16 1.64 -5.11
C PHE A 488 -8.41 1.96 -5.94
N HIS A 489 -9.61 1.59 -5.45
CA HIS A 489 -10.89 1.83 -6.13
C HIS A 489 -10.98 1.25 -7.55
N ILE A 490 -10.21 0.19 -7.83
CA ILE A 490 -10.09 -0.44 -9.15
C ILE A 490 -10.50 -1.90 -9.06
N VAL A 491 -11.26 -2.36 -10.04
CA VAL A 491 -11.55 -3.77 -10.29
C VAL A 491 -11.03 -4.15 -11.66
N THR A 492 -10.27 -5.23 -11.72
CA THR A 492 -9.62 -5.75 -12.92
C THR A 492 -10.07 -7.19 -13.19
N PRO A 493 -11.16 -7.40 -13.94
CA PRO A 493 -11.75 -8.74 -14.13
C PRO A 493 -10.83 -9.73 -14.83
N TYR A 494 -9.98 -9.26 -15.73
CA TYR A 494 -9.10 -10.12 -16.53
C TYR A 494 -7.78 -10.48 -15.85
N THR A 495 -7.58 -10.14 -14.58
CA THR A 495 -6.37 -10.46 -13.83
C THR A 495 -6.04 -11.95 -13.84
N PHE A 496 -7.05 -12.83 -13.82
CA PHE A 496 -6.81 -14.27 -13.86
C PHE A 496 -6.25 -14.72 -15.22
N ILE A 497 -6.65 -14.07 -16.34
CA ILE A 497 -6.10 -14.30 -17.68
C ILE A 497 -4.68 -13.74 -17.77
N ALA A 498 -4.46 -12.52 -17.31
CA ALA A 498 -3.15 -11.90 -17.26
C ALA A 498 -2.14 -12.74 -16.46
N ASN A 499 -2.57 -13.38 -15.36
CA ASN A 499 -1.74 -14.28 -14.56
C ASN A 499 -1.27 -15.53 -15.34
N PHE A 500 -2.02 -16.01 -16.32
CA PHE A 500 -1.56 -17.10 -17.20
C PHE A 500 -0.37 -16.72 -18.06
N VAL A 501 -0.21 -15.45 -18.37
CA VAL A 501 0.93 -14.93 -19.13
C VAL A 501 2.07 -14.54 -18.19
N VAL A 502 1.76 -13.77 -17.15
CA VAL A 502 2.76 -13.11 -16.29
C VAL A 502 3.48 -14.13 -15.40
N ILE A 503 2.77 -15.06 -14.77
CA ILE A 503 3.39 -16.00 -13.82
C ILE A 503 4.38 -16.96 -14.52
N PRO A 504 4.05 -17.61 -15.66
CA PRO A 504 5.03 -18.42 -16.38
C PRO A 504 6.20 -17.58 -16.92
N SER A 505 5.94 -16.37 -17.43
CA SER A 505 6.99 -15.47 -17.91
C SER A 505 7.94 -15.08 -16.78
N ALA A 506 7.41 -14.69 -15.61
CA ALA A 506 8.22 -14.38 -14.43
C ALA A 506 9.05 -15.59 -13.96
N MET A 507 8.48 -16.81 -14.01
CA MET A 507 9.21 -18.04 -13.68
C MET A 507 10.40 -18.27 -14.61
N VAL A 508 10.20 -18.08 -15.91
CA VAL A 508 11.27 -18.20 -16.91
C VAL A 508 12.33 -17.12 -16.70
N LEU A 509 11.92 -15.86 -16.55
CA LEU A 509 12.83 -14.73 -16.34
C LEU A 509 13.69 -14.88 -15.09
N LEU A 510 13.10 -15.27 -13.96
CA LEU A 510 13.83 -15.53 -12.72
C LEU A 510 14.82 -16.68 -12.86
N SER A 511 14.42 -17.77 -13.50
CA SER A 511 15.31 -18.91 -13.75
C SER A 511 16.48 -18.55 -14.67
N LEU A 512 16.21 -17.80 -15.73
CA LEU A 512 17.24 -17.29 -16.64
C LEU A 512 18.16 -16.28 -15.94
N SER A 513 17.64 -15.47 -15.01
CA SER A 513 18.44 -14.54 -14.21
C SER A 513 19.44 -15.27 -13.32
N VAL A 514 19.03 -16.37 -12.71
CA VAL A 514 19.96 -17.22 -11.94
C VAL A 514 21.06 -17.77 -12.84
N VAL A 515 20.71 -18.29 -14.02
CA VAL A 515 21.71 -18.79 -15.01
C VAL A 515 22.64 -17.65 -15.45
N PHE A 516 22.10 -16.47 -15.72
CA PHE A 516 22.85 -15.30 -16.18
C PHE A 516 23.92 -14.84 -15.19
N PHE A 517 23.63 -14.87 -13.88
CA PHE A 517 24.59 -14.44 -12.85
C PHE A 517 25.49 -15.56 -12.34
N VAL A 518 25.03 -16.83 -12.31
CA VAL A 518 25.82 -17.96 -11.85
C VAL A 518 26.88 -18.32 -12.86
N PHE A 519 26.62 -18.14 -14.15
CA PHE A 519 27.55 -18.48 -15.23
C PHE A 519 28.00 -17.21 -15.99
N PRO A 520 29.02 -16.48 -15.51
CA PRO A 520 29.43 -15.18 -16.06
C PRO A 520 30.25 -15.30 -17.37
N PHE A 521 29.87 -16.21 -18.28
CA PHE A 521 30.48 -16.32 -19.60
C PHE A 521 29.79 -15.37 -20.57
N ALA A 522 30.55 -14.44 -21.18
CA ALA A 522 30.02 -13.36 -22.04
C ALA A 522 29.11 -13.89 -23.16
N SER A 523 29.46 -14.97 -23.84
CA SER A 523 28.65 -15.57 -24.89
C SER A 523 27.32 -16.12 -24.36
N LEU A 524 27.32 -16.78 -23.20
CA LEU A 524 26.12 -17.31 -22.57
C LEU A 524 25.24 -16.19 -22.08
N GLN A 525 25.81 -15.17 -21.42
CA GLN A 525 25.08 -13.99 -20.96
C GLN A 525 24.38 -13.26 -22.11
N ALA A 526 25.04 -13.10 -23.26
CA ALA A 526 24.45 -12.49 -24.45
C ALA A 526 23.24 -13.29 -24.97
N ILE A 527 23.36 -14.63 -25.05
CA ILE A 527 22.24 -15.49 -25.48
C ILE A 527 21.10 -15.43 -24.49
N VAL A 528 21.38 -15.56 -23.18
CA VAL A 528 20.37 -15.52 -22.12
C VAL A 528 19.66 -14.18 -22.11
N ALA A 529 20.38 -13.05 -22.20
CA ALA A 529 19.82 -11.70 -22.26
C ALA A 529 18.87 -11.54 -23.46
N LYS A 530 19.23 -12.07 -24.62
CA LYS A 530 18.37 -12.04 -25.81
C LYS A 530 17.08 -12.82 -25.62
N VAL A 531 17.16 -14.01 -25.01
CA VAL A 531 15.96 -14.80 -24.67
C VAL A 531 15.09 -14.06 -23.64
N MET A 532 15.71 -13.45 -22.62
CA MET A 532 14.98 -12.66 -21.62
C MET A 532 14.24 -11.47 -22.26
N GLN A 533 14.86 -10.76 -23.22
CA GLN A 533 14.21 -9.68 -23.97
C GLN A 533 12.98 -10.16 -24.74
N TYR A 534 13.07 -11.32 -25.43
CA TYR A 534 11.90 -11.86 -26.13
C TYR A 534 10.76 -12.23 -25.20
N VAL A 535 11.07 -12.85 -24.06
CA VAL A 535 10.05 -13.20 -23.05
C VAL A 535 9.41 -11.94 -22.46
N LEU A 536 10.20 -10.88 -22.18
CA LEU A 536 9.71 -9.60 -21.70
C LEU A 536 8.81 -8.92 -22.73
N GLN A 537 9.24 -8.87 -24.00
CA GLN A 537 8.47 -8.28 -25.08
C GLN A 537 7.14 -9.01 -25.29
N PHE A 538 7.15 -10.35 -25.26
CA PHE A 538 5.94 -11.14 -25.31
C PHE A 538 5.01 -10.82 -24.13
N MET A 539 5.53 -10.79 -22.91
CA MET A 539 4.76 -10.52 -21.71
C MET A 539 4.13 -9.12 -21.75
N THR A 540 4.91 -8.08 -22.06
CA THR A 540 4.42 -6.69 -22.09
C THR A 540 3.42 -6.47 -23.21
N SER A 541 3.64 -7.05 -24.41
CA SER A 541 2.70 -6.96 -25.54
C SER A 541 1.38 -7.67 -25.23
N ALA A 542 1.43 -8.85 -24.61
CA ALA A 542 0.23 -9.57 -24.22
C ALA A 542 -0.58 -8.82 -23.16
N LEU A 543 0.09 -8.17 -22.19
CA LEU A 543 -0.59 -7.33 -21.20
C LEU A 543 -1.20 -6.07 -21.84
N ALA A 544 -0.48 -5.40 -22.74
CA ALA A 544 -1.00 -4.25 -23.46
C ALA A 544 -2.25 -4.60 -24.28
N ASN A 545 -2.27 -5.74 -24.96
CA ASN A 545 -3.48 -6.21 -25.65
C ASN A 545 -4.66 -6.45 -24.69
N ILE A 546 -4.42 -6.94 -23.46
CA ILE A 546 -5.49 -7.16 -22.47
C ILE A 546 -6.08 -5.83 -22.00
N THR A 547 -5.27 -4.75 -21.90
CA THR A 547 -5.78 -3.43 -21.49
C THR A 547 -6.74 -2.81 -22.52
N GLU A 548 -6.64 -3.22 -23.78
CA GLU A 548 -7.55 -2.77 -24.85
C GLU A 548 -8.92 -3.48 -24.85
N TRP A 549 -9.07 -4.55 -24.04
CA TRP A 549 -10.32 -5.29 -23.98
C TRP A 549 -11.43 -4.47 -23.30
N PRO A 550 -12.70 -4.62 -23.71
CA PRO A 550 -13.80 -3.93 -23.07
C PRO A 550 -13.88 -4.33 -21.58
N PHE A 551 -14.10 -3.34 -20.73
CA PHE A 551 -14.14 -3.53 -19.26
C PHE A 551 -12.84 -4.10 -18.64
N ALA A 552 -11.68 -3.79 -19.23
CA ALA A 552 -10.38 -4.22 -18.68
C ALA A 552 -10.20 -3.71 -17.25
N THR A 553 -10.63 -2.48 -17.01
CA THR A 553 -10.67 -1.87 -15.69
C THR A 553 -11.95 -1.07 -15.50
N PHE A 554 -12.46 -1.04 -14.28
CA PHE A 554 -13.51 -0.10 -13.89
C PHE A 554 -13.33 0.34 -12.45
N LYS A 555 -13.70 1.59 -12.19
CA LYS A 555 -13.59 2.20 -10.86
C LYS A 555 -14.83 1.84 -10.04
N VAL A 556 -14.61 1.43 -8.80
CA VAL A 556 -15.66 1.06 -7.84
C VAL A 556 -15.38 1.73 -6.51
N TYR A 557 -16.30 2.56 -6.08
CA TYR A 557 -16.22 3.26 -4.80
C TYR A 557 -17.13 2.57 -3.81
N VAL A 558 -16.54 2.06 -2.74
CA VAL A 558 -17.23 1.25 -1.73
C VAL A 558 -17.03 1.90 -0.38
N SER A 559 -18.12 2.06 0.36
CA SER A 559 -18.02 2.53 1.74
C SER A 559 -17.28 1.49 2.62
N PRO A 560 -16.68 1.91 3.73
CA PRO A 560 -16.07 0.98 4.67
C PRO A 560 -17.03 -0.11 5.16
N PHE A 561 -18.32 0.21 5.29
CA PHE A 561 -19.35 -0.75 5.72
C PHE A 561 -19.65 -1.80 4.65
N LEU A 562 -19.76 -1.40 3.40
CA LEU A 562 -19.96 -2.33 2.29
C LEU A 562 -18.73 -3.23 2.10
N LEU A 563 -17.54 -2.73 2.37
CA LEU A 563 -16.31 -3.51 2.38
C LEU A 563 -16.38 -4.66 3.40
N TRP A 564 -16.78 -4.35 4.64
CA TRP A 564 -16.99 -5.38 5.67
C TRP A 564 -18.01 -6.43 5.24
N LEU A 565 -19.08 -6.03 4.58
CA LEU A 565 -20.07 -6.93 4.04
C LEU A 565 -19.46 -7.87 2.98
N ILE A 566 -18.66 -7.34 2.06
CA ILE A 566 -17.97 -8.11 1.02
C ILE A 566 -17.00 -9.14 1.64
N ILE A 567 -16.38 -8.83 2.77
CA ILE A 567 -15.47 -9.75 3.48
C ILE A 567 -16.26 -10.83 4.23
N ILE A 568 -17.32 -10.47 4.92
CA ILE A 568 -18.08 -11.38 5.81
C ILE A 568 -18.99 -12.33 5.03
N LEU A 569 -19.59 -11.87 3.94
CA LEU A 569 -20.52 -12.66 3.11
C LEU A 569 -19.94 -14.02 2.67
N PRO A 570 -18.72 -14.10 2.15
CA PRO A 570 -18.09 -15.37 1.83
C PRO A 570 -17.82 -16.27 3.03
N ILE A 571 -17.51 -15.67 4.18
CA ILE A 571 -17.28 -16.41 5.43
C ILE A 571 -18.59 -17.08 5.87
N CYS A 572 -19.69 -16.33 5.85
CA CYS A 572 -21.02 -16.87 6.14
C CYS A 572 -21.43 -17.97 5.13
N LEU A 573 -21.16 -17.76 3.86
CA LEU A 573 -21.40 -18.76 2.82
C LEU A 573 -20.56 -20.02 3.05
N TYR A 574 -19.26 -19.85 3.40
CA TYR A 574 -18.37 -20.95 3.73
C TYR A 574 -18.91 -21.74 4.93
N ILE A 575 -19.32 -21.06 6.01
CA ILE A 575 -19.93 -21.69 7.19
C ILE A 575 -21.21 -22.44 6.78
N TYR A 576 -22.12 -21.81 6.08
CA TYR A 576 -23.36 -22.41 5.62
C TYR A 576 -23.14 -23.69 4.81
N LEU A 577 -22.18 -23.69 3.91
CA LEU A 577 -21.90 -24.81 3.02
C LEU A 577 -21.20 -25.98 3.75
N ASN A 578 -20.46 -25.71 4.83
CA ASN A 578 -19.69 -26.73 5.55
C ASN A 578 -20.39 -27.26 6.81
N VAL A 579 -21.44 -26.58 7.29
CA VAL A 579 -22.14 -27.00 8.52
C VAL A 579 -23.08 -28.18 8.23
N ARG A 580 -22.99 -29.20 9.07
CA ARG A 580 -23.75 -30.46 8.93
C ARG A 580 -25.16 -30.41 9.54
N TYR A 581 -25.30 -29.68 10.66
CA TYR A 581 -26.56 -29.65 11.41
C TYR A 581 -27.51 -28.59 10.88
N ARG A 582 -28.81 -28.92 10.80
CA ARG A 582 -29.89 -28.06 10.27
C ARG A 582 -29.98 -26.73 11.06
N ASP A 583 -29.84 -26.79 12.36
CA ASP A 583 -29.98 -25.60 13.23
C ASP A 583 -28.81 -24.64 13.04
N GLN A 584 -27.57 -25.15 12.91
CA GLN A 584 -26.41 -24.35 12.61
C GLN A 584 -26.47 -23.71 11.19
N ARG A 585 -27.08 -24.38 10.21
CA ARG A 585 -27.36 -23.78 8.90
C ARG A 585 -28.37 -22.64 9.01
N ARG A 586 -29.46 -22.85 9.78
CA ARG A 586 -30.44 -21.78 10.06
C ARG A 586 -29.78 -20.59 10.74
N PHE A 587 -28.90 -20.85 11.72
CA PHE A 587 -28.11 -19.81 12.39
C PHE A 587 -27.20 -19.07 11.40
N ALA A 588 -26.49 -19.77 10.51
CA ALA A 588 -25.64 -19.15 9.48
C ALA A 588 -26.45 -18.29 8.50
N VAL A 589 -27.65 -18.73 8.10
CA VAL A 589 -28.57 -17.96 7.26
C VAL A 589 -29.08 -16.73 8.03
N ALA A 590 -29.50 -16.89 9.28
CA ALA A 590 -29.97 -15.77 10.11
C ALA A 590 -28.87 -14.72 10.31
N MET A 591 -27.64 -15.16 10.62
CA MET A 591 -26.47 -14.27 10.70
C MET A 591 -26.18 -13.55 9.37
N PHE A 592 -26.27 -14.28 8.26
CA PHE A 592 -26.09 -13.68 6.94
C PHE A 592 -27.14 -12.59 6.67
N VAL A 593 -28.42 -12.90 6.92
CA VAL A 593 -29.51 -11.91 6.75
C VAL A 593 -29.32 -10.72 7.69
N LEU A 594 -28.98 -10.96 8.95
CA LEU A 594 -28.70 -9.89 9.92
C LEU A 594 -27.54 -8.99 9.47
N LEU A 595 -26.44 -9.58 9.03
CA LEU A 595 -25.27 -8.81 8.57
C LEU A 595 -25.56 -8.07 7.26
N LEU A 596 -26.36 -8.67 6.37
CA LEU A 596 -26.80 -8.02 5.14
C LEU A 596 -27.69 -6.80 5.45
N THR A 597 -28.70 -6.98 6.32
CA THR A 597 -29.58 -5.87 6.72
C THR A 597 -28.80 -4.77 7.44
N LEU A 598 -27.90 -5.13 8.35
CA LEU A 598 -27.02 -4.18 9.03
C LEU A 598 -26.12 -3.44 8.03
N GLY A 599 -25.53 -4.14 7.06
CA GLY A 599 -24.72 -3.53 6.01
C GLY A 599 -25.50 -2.56 5.13
N VAL A 600 -26.72 -2.94 4.71
CA VAL A 600 -27.59 -2.08 3.90
C VAL A 600 -28.05 -0.86 4.70
N THR A 601 -28.42 -1.02 5.97
CA THR A 601 -28.86 0.10 6.82
C THR A 601 -27.71 1.05 7.15
N THR A 602 -26.52 0.52 7.45
CA THR A 602 -25.34 1.37 7.69
C THR A 602 -24.89 2.10 6.44
N GLU A 603 -24.96 1.45 5.25
CA GLU A 603 -24.70 2.11 3.98
C GLU A 603 -25.71 3.23 3.69
N ALA A 604 -27.00 2.97 3.90
CA ALA A 604 -28.04 3.96 3.72
C ALA A 604 -27.84 5.16 4.69
N LEU A 605 -27.50 4.88 5.95
CA LEU A 605 -27.18 5.92 6.94
C LEU A 605 -25.92 6.69 6.55
N TYR A 606 -24.88 6.01 6.13
CA TYR A 606 -23.63 6.63 5.67
C TYR A 606 -23.89 7.58 4.49
N ARG A 607 -24.65 7.15 3.50
CA ARG A 607 -25.07 8.01 2.37
C ARG A 607 -25.97 9.16 2.79
N TYR A 608 -26.82 8.94 3.79
CA TYR A 608 -27.65 10.00 4.34
C TYR A 608 -26.83 11.07 5.06
N VAL A 609 -25.84 10.65 5.87
CA VAL A 609 -24.94 11.56 6.60
C VAL A 609 -23.98 12.28 5.63
N GLN A 610 -23.55 11.60 4.57
CA GLN A 610 -22.70 12.20 3.52
C GLN A 610 -23.50 12.95 2.45
N ARG A 611 -24.75 13.34 2.71
CA ARG A 611 -25.46 14.20 1.76
C ARG A 611 -24.64 15.44 1.49
N VAL A 612 -24.41 15.69 0.21
CA VAL A 612 -23.72 16.89 -0.24
C VAL A 612 -24.62 18.08 0.12
N VAL A 613 -24.19 18.84 1.12
CA VAL A 613 -24.79 20.13 1.49
C VAL A 613 -24.17 21.24 0.63
N PRO A 614 -24.84 22.36 0.44
CA PRO A 614 -24.22 23.51 -0.22
C PRO A 614 -22.92 23.91 0.49
N GLN A 615 -21.81 23.93 -0.28
CA GLN A 615 -20.48 24.06 0.28
C GLN A 615 -19.59 24.93 -0.61
N LEU A 616 -18.78 25.77 0.01
CA LEU A 616 -17.70 26.50 -0.64
C LEU A 616 -16.37 25.83 -0.30
N CYS A 617 -15.62 25.44 -1.33
CA CYS A 617 -14.31 24.81 -1.16
C CYS A 617 -13.24 25.62 -1.90
N VAL A 618 -12.09 25.87 -1.23
CA VAL A 618 -10.90 26.38 -1.89
C VAL A 618 -9.80 25.32 -1.73
N TYR A 619 -9.48 24.63 -2.84
CA TYR A 619 -8.54 23.52 -2.81
C TYR A 619 -7.10 23.98 -2.88
N LYS A 620 -6.21 23.18 -2.31
CA LYS A 620 -4.79 23.33 -2.52
C LYS A 620 -4.40 22.74 -3.87
N MET A 621 -3.99 23.61 -4.79
CA MET A 621 -3.54 23.27 -6.13
C MET A 621 -2.13 23.80 -6.39
N PRO A 622 -1.26 23.07 -7.14
CA PRO A 622 0.06 23.56 -7.49
C PRO A 622 -0.06 24.78 -8.43
N ARG A 623 0.44 25.93 -7.98
CA ARG A 623 0.53 27.18 -8.75
C ARG A 623 -0.80 27.64 -9.39
N ALA A 624 -1.93 27.31 -8.77
CA ALA A 624 -3.25 27.74 -9.22
C ALA A 624 -4.20 27.97 -8.05
N THR A 625 -5.13 28.90 -8.20
CA THR A 625 -6.28 29.06 -7.32
C THR A 625 -7.43 28.23 -7.88
N CYS A 626 -8.02 27.39 -7.05
CA CYS A 626 -9.17 26.57 -7.38
C CYS A 626 -10.30 26.76 -6.37
N ILE A 627 -11.42 27.31 -6.82
CA ILE A 627 -12.61 27.57 -6.02
C ILE A 627 -13.73 26.69 -6.55
N HIS A 628 -14.36 25.90 -5.68
CA HIS A 628 -15.42 24.98 -6.04
C HIS A 628 -16.70 25.35 -5.26
N PHE A 629 -17.75 25.62 -5.98
CA PHE A 629 -19.08 25.95 -5.49
C PHE A 629 -19.97 24.71 -5.63
N VAL A 630 -20.23 24.02 -4.54
CA VAL A 630 -21.04 22.81 -4.52
C VAL A 630 -22.45 23.17 -4.06
N HIS A 631 -23.44 23.01 -4.94
CA HIS A 631 -24.85 23.16 -4.58
C HIS A 631 -25.47 21.82 -4.18
N SER A 632 -25.20 20.78 -4.97
CA SER A 632 -25.67 19.41 -4.75
C SER A 632 -24.73 18.42 -5.42
N ALA A 633 -24.95 17.13 -5.22
CA ALA A 633 -24.18 16.10 -5.89
C ALA A 633 -24.28 16.17 -7.45
N GLN A 634 -25.34 16.73 -7.98
CA GLN A 634 -25.56 16.85 -9.43
C GLN A 634 -25.18 18.22 -10.02
N THR A 635 -25.05 19.24 -9.18
CA THR A 635 -24.79 20.61 -9.64
C THR A 635 -23.68 21.24 -8.82
N SER A 636 -22.55 21.45 -9.45
CA SER A 636 -21.41 22.15 -8.86
C SER A 636 -20.62 22.90 -9.93
N TYR A 637 -19.95 23.99 -9.54
CA TYR A 637 -19.21 24.89 -10.42
C TYR A 637 -17.81 25.07 -9.91
N ILE A 638 -16.83 25.04 -10.83
CA ILE A 638 -15.44 25.19 -10.46
C ILE A 638 -14.77 26.33 -11.21
N TYR A 639 -14.07 27.19 -10.47
CA TYR A 639 -13.20 28.23 -11.00
C TYR A 639 -11.74 27.83 -10.82
N ILE A 640 -10.94 27.93 -11.87
CA ILE A 640 -9.49 27.66 -11.84
C ILE A 640 -8.75 28.80 -12.50
N SER A 641 -7.82 29.44 -11.78
CA SER A 641 -7.08 30.61 -12.29
C SER A 641 -6.17 30.28 -13.48
N THR A 642 -5.47 29.14 -13.43
CA THR A 642 -4.49 28.72 -14.45
C THR A 642 -4.73 27.27 -14.84
N SER A 643 -4.67 26.98 -16.15
CA SER A 643 -4.79 25.62 -16.68
C SER A 643 -3.42 25.15 -17.14
N SER A 644 -2.69 24.46 -16.27
CA SER A 644 -1.46 23.74 -16.60
C SER A 644 -1.72 22.24 -16.60
N ASP A 645 -0.82 21.45 -17.19
CA ASP A 645 -0.93 19.98 -17.16
C ASP A 645 -0.93 19.44 -15.74
N THR A 646 -0.13 20.02 -14.85
CA THR A 646 -0.10 19.66 -13.43
C THR A 646 -1.42 19.97 -12.72
N THR A 647 -2.04 21.11 -13.02
CA THR A 647 -3.35 21.50 -12.49
C THR A 647 -4.45 20.55 -12.97
N ARG A 648 -4.39 20.15 -14.24
CA ARG A 648 -5.34 19.21 -14.85
C ARG A 648 -5.21 17.81 -14.23
N GLN A 649 -4.00 17.34 -14.03
CA GLN A 649 -3.75 16.06 -13.33
C GLN A 649 -4.30 16.07 -11.90
N GLN A 650 -4.07 17.17 -11.16
CA GLN A 650 -4.59 17.31 -9.80
C GLN A 650 -6.13 17.39 -9.78
N LEU A 651 -6.75 18.06 -10.74
CA LEU A 651 -8.20 18.09 -10.87
C LEU A 651 -8.78 16.70 -11.14
N ASN A 652 -8.15 15.94 -12.04
CA ASN A 652 -8.53 14.56 -12.31
C ASN A 652 -8.39 13.70 -11.04
N TYR A 653 -7.32 13.91 -10.27
CA TYR A 653 -7.13 13.24 -8.99
C TYR A 653 -8.26 13.57 -7.99
N LEU A 654 -8.64 14.84 -7.84
CA LEU A 654 -9.78 15.23 -6.99
C LEU A 654 -11.10 14.64 -7.50
N THR A 655 -11.31 14.60 -8.82
CA THR A 655 -12.50 14.00 -9.42
C THR A 655 -12.59 12.52 -9.06
N ASP A 656 -11.50 11.80 -9.17
CA ASP A 656 -11.45 10.37 -8.89
C ASP A 656 -11.55 10.02 -7.39
N HIS A 657 -10.97 10.84 -6.52
CA HIS A 657 -10.81 10.48 -5.10
C HIS A 657 -11.76 11.23 -4.17
N TYR A 658 -12.35 12.35 -4.61
CA TYR A 658 -13.29 13.12 -3.81
C TYR A 658 -14.70 13.18 -4.41
N PHE A 659 -14.83 13.56 -5.68
CA PHE A 659 -16.15 13.73 -6.28
C PHE A 659 -16.83 12.39 -6.57
N ALA A 660 -16.12 11.45 -7.14
CA ALA A 660 -16.69 10.16 -7.50
C ALA A 660 -17.13 9.30 -6.28
N PRO A 661 -16.39 9.23 -5.14
CA PRO A 661 -16.87 8.56 -3.93
C PRO A 661 -18.16 9.17 -3.34
N LEU A 662 -18.36 10.48 -3.52
CA LEU A 662 -19.57 11.21 -3.10
C LEU A 662 -20.69 11.13 -4.15
N HIS A 663 -20.49 10.36 -5.24
CA HIS A 663 -21.40 10.28 -6.39
C HIS A 663 -21.72 11.65 -7.00
N MET A 664 -20.78 12.59 -6.91
CA MET A 664 -20.89 13.91 -7.53
C MET A 664 -20.61 13.82 -9.02
N THR A 665 -21.40 14.53 -9.82
CA THR A 665 -21.07 14.75 -11.22
C THR A 665 -19.84 15.65 -11.32
N PRO A 666 -18.99 15.48 -12.37
CA PRO A 666 -17.88 16.39 -12.60
C PRO A 666 -18.35 17.85 -12.61
N PRO A 667 -17.65 18.77 -11.91
CA PRO A 667 -18.06 20.15 -11.79
C PRO A 667 -18.03 20.86 -13.13
N GLU A 668 -18.99 21.73 -13.37
CA GLU A 668 -19.01 22.60 -14.53
C GLU A 668 -17.93 23.68 -14.40
N ALA A 669 -17.00 23.74 -15.34
CA ALA A 669 -15.96 24.75 -15.35
C ALA A 669 -16.52 26.11 -15.69
N LEU A 670 -16.28 27.11 -14.86
CA LEU A 670 -16.70 28.48 -15.14
C LEU A 670 -15.89 29.04 -16.31
N PRO A 671 -16.55 29.66 -17.29
CA PRO A 671 -15.90 30.17 -18.49
C PRO A 671 -14.99 31.36 -18.16
N LYS A 672 -13.68 31.21 -18.36
CA LYS A 672 -12.68 32.28 -18.19
C LYS A 672 -12.86 33.49 -19.14
N ALA A 673 -13.43 33.24 -20.30
CA ALA A 673 -13.61 34.26 -21.34
C ALA A 673 -14.85 35.13 -21.14
N LYS A 674 -15.78 34.74 -20.27
CA LYS A 674 -16.98 35.52 -20.00
C LYS A 674 -16.80 36.27 -18.69
N GLU A 675 -16.78 37.56 -18.74
CA GLU A 675 -16.73 38.45 -17.56
C GLU A 675 -17.96 38.30 -16.67
N HIS A 676 -19.06 37.75 -17.21
CA HIS A 676 -20.32 37.58 -16.51
C HIS A 676 -20.87 36.16 -16.70
N PHE A 677 -21.22 35.51 -15.58
CA PHE A 677 -21.95 34.27 -15.56
C PHE A 677 -23.05 34.36 -14.50
N ARG A 678 -24.26 33.98 -14.85
CA ARG A 678 -25.38 33.96 -13.91
C ARG A 678 -26.28 32.75 -14.18
N ASN A 679 -26.54 32.01 -13.13
CA ASN A 679 -27.56 30.99 -13.14
C ASN A 679 -28.40 31.07 -11.84
N LYS A 680 -29.24 30.04 -11.58
CA LYS A 680 -30.13 30.03 -10.41
C LYS A 680 -29.35 30.07 -9.09
N TYR A 681 -28.16 29.54 -9.01
CA TYR A 681 -27.42 29.27 -7.77
C TYR A 681 -26.15 30.13 -7.64
N LEU A 682 -25.49 30.44 -8.75
CA LEU A 682 -24.22 31.17 -8.79
C LEU A 682 -24.30 32.36 -9.74
N ALA A 683 -23.90 33.50 -9.24
CA ALA A 683 -23.62 34.69 -10.06
C ALA A 683 -22.14 35.04 -9.94
N TYR A 684 -21.49 35.29 -11.10
CA TYR A 684 -20.09 35.68 -11.20
C TYR A 684 -19.97 36.95 -12.05
N ASN A 685 -19.24 37.94 -11.56
CA ASN A 685 -18.95 39.17 -12.26
C ASN A 685 -17.56 39.70 -11.84
N LYS A 686 -16.59 39.75 -12.76
CA LYS A 686 -15.25 40.34 -12.56
C LYS A 686 -14.59 40.05 -11.21
N GLY A 687 -14.55 38.77 -10.82
CA GLY A 687 -13.97 38.32 -9.54
C GLY A 687 -14.93 38.31 -8.36
N PHE A 688 -16.12 38.88 -8.48
CA PHE A 688 -17.18 38.73 -7.49
C PHE A 688 -18.02 37.50 -7.76
N PHE A 689 -18.22 36.69 -6.74
CA PHE A 689 -19.09 35.52 -6.76
C PHE A 689 -20.18 35.68 -5.70
N ILE A 690 -21.41 35.38 -6.06
CA ILE A 690 -22.54 35.28 -5.12
C ILE A 690 -23.07 33.86 -5.21
N PHE A 691 -22.96 33.11 -4.13
CA PHE A 691 -23.38 31.73 -4.06
C PHE A 691 -24.17 31.50 -2.73
N HIS A 692 -25.40 31.01 -2.83
CA HIS A 692 -26.28 30.83 -1.66
C HIS A 692 -26.31 32.02 -0.67
N HIS A 693 -26.48 33.23 -1.20
CA HIS A 693 -26.48 34.48 -0.44
C HIS A 693 -25.14 34.83 0.24
N LYS A 694 -24.10 34.09 -0.03
CA LYS A 694 -22.73 34.41 0.38
C LYS A 694 -21.97 35.09 -0.71
N SER A 695 -21.28 36.15 -0.35
CA SER A 695 -20.45 36.96 -1.23
C SER A 695 -18.98 36.56 -1.11
N LEU A 696 -18.34 36.30 -2.22
CA LEU A 696 -16.92 36.03 -2.29
C LEU A 696 -16.25 36.92 -3.33
N TYR A 697 -15.12 37.52 -3.00
CA TYR A 697 -14.29 38.25 -3.92
C TYR A 697 -12.94 37.60 -4.10
N LEU A 698 -12.55 37.37 -5.36
CA LEU A 698 -11.22 36.84 -5.73
C LEU A 698 -10.30 38.02 -6.10
N LEU A 699 -9.33 38.29 -5.23
CA LEU A 699 -8.32 39.32 -5.42
C LEU A 699 -7.08 38.71 -6.10
N ASN A 700 -6.96 38.89 -7.41
CA ASN A 700 -5.87 38.39 -8.26
C ASN A 700 -5.12 39.50 -9.01
N THR A 701 -5.43 40.77 -8.71
CA THR A 701 -4.81 41.95 -9.28
C THR A 701 -4.65 43.01 -8.21
N ASN A 702 -3.87 44.06 -8.48
CA ASN A 702 -3.74 45.21 -7.57
C ASN A 702 -4.92 46.21 -7.66
N LEU A 703 -5.86 45.97 -8.57
CA LEU A 703 -7.05 46.81 -8.76
C LEU A 703 -8.18 46.26 -7.91
N VAL A 704 -8.58 47.00 -6.89
CA VAL A 704 -9.60 46.55 -5.95
C VAL A 704 -10.98 47.02 -6.36
N ILE A 705 -11.28 47.83 -7.22
CA ILE A 705 -12.54 48.22 -7.85
C ILE A 705 -12.30 49.58 -8.54
N GLU A 706 -12.60 49.69 -9.84
CA GLU A 706 -12.68 50.98 -10.52
C GLU A 706 -13.85 51.75 -9.99
N GLU A 707 -13.58 52.85 -9.31
CA GLU A 707 -14.52 53.60 -8.54
C GLU A 707 -15.59 54.35 -9.30
N LYS A 708 -16.79 54.36 -8.69
CA LYS A 708 -17.68 55.53 -8.80
C LYS A 708 -17.85 56.32 -7.53
N ASN A 709 -17.52 55.77 -6.33
CA ASN A 709 -17.56 56.50 -5.07
C ASN A 709 -16.57 55.93 -4.03
N PRO A 710 -15.54 56.69 -3.58
CA PRO A 710 -14.53 56.24 -2.61
C PRO A 710 -15.01 56.07 -1.17
N SER A 711 -16.28 56.30 -0.86
CA SER A 711 -16.78 56.33 0.52
C SER A 711 -17.58 55.12 0.98
N GLU A 712 -17.88 54.14 0.12
CA GLU A 712 -18.62 52.95 0.51
C GLU A 712 -17.70 51.75 0.63
N VAL A 713 -17.46 51.27 1.86
CA VAL A 713 -16.77 49.99 2.13
C VAL A 713 -17.73 48.84 1.81
N ILE A 714 -17.30 47.91 1.01
CA ILE A 714 -18.10 46.74 0.63
C ILE A 714 -17.88 45.62 1.64
N ASP A 715 -18.94 45.24 2.33
CA ASP A 715 -18.92 44.06 3.19
C ASP A 715 -19.05 42.78 2.37
N ILE A 716 -18.12 41.84 2.53
CA ILE A 716 -18.15 40.53 1.90
C ILE A 716 -17.95 39.42 2.92
N ASP A 717 -18.48 38.22 2.63
CA ASP A 717 -18.28 37.07 3.51
C ASP A 717 -16.85 36.50 3.37
N PHE A 718 -16.36 36.31 2.15
CA PHE A 718 -15.07 35.70 1.89
C PHE A 718 -14.20 36.51 0.91
N LEU A 719 -12.95 36.73 1.29
CA LEU A 719 -11.91 37.29 0.43
C LEU A 719 -10.89 36.23 0.10
N VAL A 720 -10.82 35.78 -1.16
CA VAL A 720 -9.79 34.86 -1.63
C VAL A 720 -8.67 35.66 -2.28
N VAL A 721 -7.46 35.52 -1.75
CA VAL A 721 -6.26 36.23 -2.24
C VAL A 721 -5.38 35.26 -3.02
N SER A 722 -5.05 35.59 -4.27
CA SER A 722 -4.28 34.73 -5.17
C SER A 722 -3.04 35.45 -5.75
N PHE A 723 -2.29 34.71 -6.56
CA PHE A 723 -1.16 35.29 -7.31
C PHE A 723 -1.60 36.47 -8.17
N GLY A 724 -0.80 37.53 -8.17
CA GLY A 724 -1.09 38.80 -8.86
C GLY A 724 -1.49 39.93 -7.92
N CYS A 725 -1.87 39.62 -6.68
CA CYS A 725 -2.09 40.63 -5.63
C CYS A 725 -0.75 40.94 -4.91
N TRP A 726 -0.30 42.17 -5.02
CA TRP A 726 0.91 42.71 -4.37
C TRP A 726 0.60 43.77 -3.31
N MET A 727 -0.69 43.94 -2.97
CA MET A 727 -1.17 44.87 -1.96
C MET A 727 -1.08 44.27 -0.55
N ARG A 728 -1.06 45.15 0.44
CA ARG A 728 -1.20 44.75 1.86
C ARG A 728 -2.68 44.69 2.24
N TYR A 729 -2.99 43.93 3.26
CA TYR A 729 -4.34 43.84 3.77
C TYR A 729 -4.86 45.22 4.24
N SER A 730 -4.01 46.04 4.87
CA SER A 730 -4.32 47.41 5.29
C SER A 730 -4.79 48.32 4.17
N ASP A 731 -4.40 48.10 2.93
CA ASP A 731 -4.83 48.89 1.78
C ASP A 731 -6.16 48.38 1.22
N VAL A 732 -6.34 47.05 1.21
CA VAL A 732 -7.55 46.36 0.73
C VAL A 732 -8.70 46.63 1.72
N SER A 733 -8.43 46.69 3.02
CA SER A 733 -9.43 46.90 4.06
C SER A 733 -10.11 48.31 4.01
N LYS A 734 -9.52 49.26 3.29
CA LYS A 734 -10.10 50.55 3.05
C LYS A 734 -11.35 50.53 2.14
N GLN A 735 -11.42 49.51 1.27
CA GLN A 735 -12.48 49.37 0.29
C GLN A 735 -13.33 48.11 0.51
N ILE A 736 -12.73 47.04 1.08
CA ILE A 736 -13.42 45.77 1.27
C ILE A 736 -13.25 45.31 2.73
N HIS A 737 -14.35 45.00 3.38
CA HIS A 737 -14.36 44.45 4.72
C HIS A 737 -14.83 42.99 4.70
N PRO A 738 -13.88 42.01 4.68
CA PRO A 738 -14.21 40.61 4.63
C PRO A 738 -14.50 40.07 6.04
N ARG A 739 -15.46 39.14 6.16
CA ARG A 739 -15.66 38.38 7.40
C ARG A 739 -14.55 37.34 7.58
N GLN A 740 -14.03 36.81 6.47
CA GLN A 740 -12.94 35.85 6.49
C GLN A 740 -12.02 36.01 5.28
N VAL A 741 -10.71 35.91 5.50
CA VAL A 741 -9.68 35.94 4.46
C VAL A 741 -9.17 34.54 4.20
N ILE A 742 -9.03 34.16 2.91
CA ILE A 742 -8.51 32.86 2.46
C ILE A 742 -7.32 33.13 1.55
N LEU A 743 -6.12 32.71 1.98
CA LEU A 743 -4.91 32.81 1.18
C LEU A 743 -4.77 31.56 0.32
N SER A 744 -4.90 31.71 -0.99
CA SER A 744 -4.80 30.61 -1.94
C SER A 744 -3.40 29.98 -1.99
N SER A 745 -3.31 28.79 -2.55
CA SER A 745 -2.07 28.04 -2.65
C SER A 745 -1.01 28.69 -3.56
N ASP A 746 -1.41 29.47 -4.54
CA ASP A 746 -0.52 30.19 -5.47
C ASP A 746 -0.04 31.56 -4.93
N PHE A 747 -0.60 32.04 -3.81
CA PHE A 747 -0.20 33.31 -3.22
C PHE A 747 1.23 33.26 -2.67
N PRO A 748 2.13 34.26 -3.02
CA PRO A 748 3.54 34.22 -2.68
C PRO A 748 3.83 34.16 -1.19
N TYR A 749 4.81 33.36 -0.78
CA TYR A 749 5.16 33.10 0.63
C TYR A 749 5.54 34.39 1.39
N SER A 750 6.31 35.29 0.77
CA SER A 750 6.74 36.55 1.40
C SER A 750 5.59 37.46 1.81
N TYR A 751 4.59 37.58 0.95
CA TYR A 751 3.39 38.40 1.23
C TYR A 751 2.42 37.70 2.18
N ARG A 752 2.37 36.37 2.17
CA ARG A 752 1.49 35.57 3.03
C ARG A 752 1.72 35.84 4.50
N GLN A 753 2.99 35.93 4.95
CA GLN A 753 3.31 36.19 6.35
C GLN A 753 2.85 37.58 6.78
N ILE A 754 2.94 38.55 5.88
CA ILE A 754 2.47 39.92 6.12
C ILE A 754 0.96 39.92 6.30
N TRP A 755 0.22 39.29 5.39
CA TRP A 755 -1.24 39.19 5.47
C TRP A 755 -1.70 38.50 6.74
N ILE A 756 -1.09 37.38 7.14
CA ILE A 756 -1.43 36.65 8.38
C ILE A 756 -1.20 37.56 9.60
N ALA A 757 -0.11 38.32 9.62
CA ALA A 757 0.22 39.23 10.72
C ALA A 757 -0.79 40.40 10.80
N GLU A 758 -1.19 40.96 9.65
CA GLU A 758 -2.16 42.06 9.58
C GLU A 758 -3.58 41.59 9.96
N CYS A 759 -4.02 40.42 9.45
CA CYS A 759 -5.31 39.83 9.82
C CYS A 759 -5.41 39.54 11.35
N LYS A 760 -4.30 39.07 11.95
CA LYS A 760 -4.25 38.91 13.41
C LYS A 760 -4.44 40.22 14.18
N LYS A 761 -3.87 41.33 13.71
CA LYS A 761 -4.00 42.66 14.32
C LYS A 761 -5.43 43.18 14.22
N THR A 762 -6.15 42.86 13.13
CA THR A 762 -7.53 43.30 12.90
C THR A 762 -8.57 42.29 13.38
N HIS A 763 -8.17 41.21 14.04
CA HIS A 763 -9.03 40.11 14.54
C HIS A 763 -9.89 39.43 13.45
N ILE A 764 -9.46 39.47 12.19
CA ILE A 764 -10.16 38.80 11.10
C ILE A 764 -9.64 37.38 10.92
N PRO A 765 -10.50 36.38 10.88
CA PRO A 765 -10.07 34.97 10.61
C PRO A 765 -9.35 34.87 9.27
N CYS A 766 -8.14 34.33 9.28
CA CYS A 766 -7.32 34.12 8.10
C CYS A 766 -6.99 32.63 7.95
N HIS A 767 -7.41 32.02 6.82
CA HIS A 767 -7.12 30.64 6.49
C HIS A 767 -6.04 30.56 5.40
N ASP A 768 -4.89 29.98 5.72
CA ASP A 768 -3.83 29.74 4.75
C ASP A 768 -3.92 28.32 4.20
N VAL A 769 -4.36 28.19 2.95
CA VAL A 769 -4.53 26.92 2.26
C VAL A 769 -3.22 26.10 2.18
N ASN A 770 -2.05 26.76 2.18
CA ASN A 770 -0.78 26.04 2.11
C ASN A 770 -0.39 25.34 3.41
N THR A 771 -0.73 25.94 4.55
CA THR A 771 -0.35 25.41 5.87
C THR A 771 -1.47 24.62 6.53
N GLN A 772 -2.72 25.04 6.33
CA GLN A 772 -3.91 24.46 6.96
C GLN A 772 -4.65 23.46 6.05
N GLY A 773 -4.29 23.39 4.74
CA GLY A 773 -4.99 22.58 3.75
C GLY A 773 -6.18 23.31 3.12
N ALA A 774 -7.00 22.58 2.35
CA ALA A 774 -8.16 23.14 1.70
C ALA A 774 -9.12 23.82 2.68
N PHE A 775 -9.67 24.94 2.27
CA PHE A 775 -10.75 25.60 3.00
C PHE A 775 -12.08 24.99 2.61
N LEU A 776 -12.88 24.60 3.58
CA LEU A 776 -14.21 24.02 3.41
C LEU A 776 -15.18 24.77 4.31
N CYS A 777 -16.28 25.25 3.75
CA CYS A 777 -17.32 25.96 4.48
C CYS A 777 -18.69 25.48 4.02
N ASP A 778 -19.47 24.91 4.93
CA ASP A 778 -20.88 24.60 4.71
C ASP A 778 -21.70 25.91 4.73
N LEU A 779 -22.65 26.02 3.80
CA LEU A 779 -23.41 27.26 3.55
C LEU A 779 -24.88 27.13 3.97
#